data_8d4d6cef5ca1187d383a88605f14bfff
#
_entry.id   8d4d6cef5ca1187d383a88605f14bfff
#
_cell.length_a   1.000
_cell.length_b   1.000
_cell.length_c   1.000
_cell.angle_alpha   90.00
_cell.angle_beta   90.00
_cell.angle_gamma   90.00
#
_symmetry.space_group_name_H-M   'P 1'
#
loop_
_entity.id
_entity.type
_entity.pdbx_description
1 polymer ?
#
loop_
_entity_poly.entity_id
_entity_poly.type
_entity_poly.pdbx_seq_one_letter_code
_entity_poly.pdbx_strand_id
1 'polypeptide(L)'
;MDADFIQSKICSLFLFRNILILAFSLLCVNNLFSQVNVIMNHNNLQRTGWNDKETILATDNVSSGNFGEIFSRDVDDQIYAQPLVVSNVSIGGGTHNIVLVATVNNTLYAFDADDPNASTPYWKDNLTYSSNYRPIKNTDMTNACSGNYVDFTGNMGIVGTPAIDISTNTLYVVSRSVTKTGTKIFVQYLHAIDISTGAEKLGGPVPITATYPGTGQGSVGGIMTFNTQHQNQRPGLLLYNGIVYIEWASHCDWTPYQGWMIGYDAQTLQQKYVYNTVPNGGLAGIWMSGQPPAVDENGNFYITTGNGTTGQSGNPNDTINRASSLIKLSASSGALKVKDFFTPMNYQYLNSADLDYGVDGVLLIPNTHLSLSGSKEGRLYLINDDQMGGATTDNSNVLQTLSVANQNTTNTRHLHGSPVYFKDAYNQEYVYAWAEGSLLKQFPFNRSTLLFDTVNVKIGNTVLPSGMPGAMLSLSSNGAQPGTGILWANHPIHGDANHADVPGVLQAFDATDVTHELWNSNWNSKRDAIGTFAKFVFPTVANGKVYMATFSNKLNVYGLNPPPASPCSNTIPPVWQSADIGYVAYPGDVCVDNGTYTITSSGDDIWNTADAFHYVFQKVITNETELTIRVASINNTNSFAKCGIMFRQNLDPGSPYISISLIPSNQIYIQTRTSQSGSAVNVGTNIAHGAPYWLRIYNIGNKYVCSYSNNGYDWTKMDSVTMAMGTNPYVGIAYTTHNNSVLGTAVVDNVALKMNGVLSVNLVNFFGKNINDKSALLKWATTGETSNDHFDVQRSGSNTDFTTAGTVKGNGTTSQSHDYNFTDNFPGDGNNYYRLREVDEDGRYLYSPIISVRFNFEKIEIYPNPVKDKIYIRNNENFSKNKNLIVRLLDYSGKVLYKQQFESNGVNILTVKIPGKISNGIYILMVTNADGSQQGNKIFINR
;
A
#
# COMPACT_ATOMS: atom_id res chain seq x y z
N MET A 1 10.98 67.96 -23.20
CA MET A 1 10.56 66.67 -23.80
C MET A 1 11.50 65.63 -23.24
N ASP A 2 11.00 64.56 -22.67
CA ASP A 2 11.56 63.26 -22.43
C ASP A 2 12.05 62.78 -21.05
N ALA A 3 11.50 63.35 -19.98
CA ALA A 3 11.63 62.72 -18.66
C ALA A 3 10.44 61.77 -18.36
N ASP A 4 9.26 62.12 -18.83
CA ASP A 4 8.01 61.36 -18.55
C ASP A 4 7.86 60.09 -19.41
N PHE A 5 8.51 60.02 -20.61
CA PHE A 5 8.44 58.90 -21.49
C PHE A 5 9.35 57.72 -21.03
N ILE A 6 10.43 58.01 -20.31
CA ILE A 6 11.31 56.96 -19.73
C ILE A 6 10.70 56.36 -18.46
N GLN A 7 10.00 57.19 -17.65
CA GLN A 7 9.39 56.70 -16.42
C GLN A 7 8.16 55.80 -16.68
N SER A 8 7.39 56.04 -17.75
CA SER A 8 6.25 55.20 -18.13
C SER A 8 6.68 53.81 -18.67
N LYS A 9 7.82 53.74 -19.40
CA LYS A 9 8.37 52.44 -19.88
C LYS A 9 9.00 51.63 -18.75
N ILE A 10 9.61 52.28 -17.76
CA ILE A 10 10.17 51.55 -16.61
C ILE A 10 9.05 50.99 -15.71
N CYS A 11 7.96 51.74 -15.48
CA CYS A 11 6.82 51.25 -14.72
C CYS A 11 6.08 50.08 -15.43
N SER A 12 5.94 50.13 -16.78
CA SER A 12 5.33 49.03 -17.52
C SER A 12 6.20 47.77 -17.56
N LEU A 13 7.53 47.88 -17.62
CA LEU A 13 8.44 46.75 -17.52
C LEU A 13 8.43 46.11 -16.11
N PHE A 14 8.30 46.92 -15.05
CA PHE A 14 8.18 46.39 -13.68
C PHE A 14 6.83 45.70 -13.42
N LEU A 15 5.73 46.24 -13.97
CA LEU A 15 4.42 45.57 -13.89
C LEU A 15 4.41 44.25 -14.67
N PHE A 16 4.96 44.21 -15.90
CA PHE A 16 5.06 42.98 -16.70
C PHE A 16 5.97 41.91 -16.04
N ARG A 17 7.07 42.32 -15.41
CA ARG A 17 7.95 41.43 -14.68
C ARG A 17 7.31 40.84 -13.43
N ASN A 18 6.52 41.64 -12.69
CA ASN A 18 5.80 41.14 -11.52
C ASN A 18 4.60 40.26 -11.88
N ILE A 19 3.91 40.52 -13.00
CA ILE A 19 2.84 39.69 -13.52
C ILE A 19 3.42 38.34 -14.06
N LEU A 20 4.60 38.35 -14.72
CA LEU A 20 5.27 37.12 -15.14
C LEU A 20 5.77 36.31 -13.93
N ILE A 21 6.27 36.96 -12.89
CA ILE A 21 6.70 36.28 -11.64
C ILE A 21 5.50 35.72 -10.87
N LEU A 22 4.35 36.44 -10.83
CA LEU A 22 3.10 35.91 -10.25
C LEU A 22 2.51 34.76 -11.10
N ALA A 23 2.56 34.86 -12.44
CA ALA A 23 2.12 33.79 -13.33
C ALA A 23 3.04 32.56 -13.24
N PHE A 24 4.36 32.75 -13.06
CA PHE A 24 5.31 31.66 -12.86
C PHE A 24 5.21 31.05 -11.44
N SER A 25 4.85 31.83 -10.43
CA SER A 25 4.63 31.33 -9.07
C SER A 25 3.27 30.62 -8.91
N LEU A 26 2.26 30.93 -9.74
CA LEU A 26 1.01 30.16 -9.81
C LEU A 26 1.14 28.86 -10.65
N LEU A 27 2.19 28.73 -11.47
CA LEU A 27 2.46 27.53 -12.27
C LEU A 27 3.37 26.50 -11.56
N CYS A 28 3.88 26.79 -10.38
CA CYS A 28 4.84 25.96 -9.66
C CYS A 28 4.32 25.29 -8.38
N VAL A 29 3.01 25.15 -8.17
CA VAL A 29 2.45 24.34 -7.08
C VAL A 29 1.30 23.47 -7.60
N ASN A 30 1.55 22.72 -8.64
CA ASN A 30 0.91 21.43 -8.81
C ASN A 30 2.03 20.41 -8.73
N ASN A 31 2.18 19.75 -7.59
CA ASN A 31 2.77 18.45 -7.56
C ASN A 31 1.91 17.60 -8.51
N LEU A 32 2.37 17.44 -9.75
CA LEU A 32 1.83 16.47 -10.68
C LEU A 32 2.19 15.08 -10.13
N PHE A 33 1.48 14.64 -9.09
CA PHE A 33 1.37 13.23 -8.83
C PHE A 33 0.77 12.63 -10.10
N SER A 34 1.47 11.72 -10.72
CA SER A 34 0.95 10.98 -11.87
C SER A 34 -0.33 10.29 -11.42
N GLN A 35 -1.47 10.82 -11.87
CA GLN A 35 -2.76 10.22 -11.52
C GLN A 35 -2.89 8.86 -12.21
N VAL A 36 -3.40 7.89 -11.46
CA VAL A 36 -3.46 6.50 -11.88
C VAL A 36 -4.86 6.17 -12.39
N ASN A 37 -4.91 5.49 -13.54
CA ASN A 37 -6.13 4.89 -14.06
C ASN A 37 -6.10 3.38 -13.83
N VAL A 38 -7.20 2.82 -13.33
CA VAL A 38 -7.46 1.37 -13.31
C VAL A 38 -8.65 1.11 -14.22
N ILE A 39 -8.37 0.70 -15.45
CA ILE A 39 -9.35 0.64 -16.58
C ILE A 39 -9.74 -0.78 -16.97
N MET A 40 -9.16 -1.76 -16.32
CA MET A 40 -9.44 -3.19 -16.51
C MET A 40 -9.16 -3.97 -15.24
N ASN A 41 -9.73 -5.15 -15.16
CA ASN A 41 -9.47 -6.07 -14.04
C ASN A 41 -7.98 -6.50 -14.03
N HIS A 42 -7.40 -6.63 -12.83
CA HIS A 42 -6.00 -7.04 -12.60
C HIS A 42 -4.95 -6.15 -13.28
N ASN A 43 -5.25 -4.86 -13.45
CA ASN A 43 -4.41 -3.71 -13.82
C ASN A 43 -3.80 -3.70 -15.23
N ASN A 44 -3.26 -4.81 -15.75
CA ASN A 44 -2.56 -4.83 -17.05
C ASN A 44 -2.84 -6.10 -17.88
N LEU A 45 -2.29 -6.15 -19.07
CA LEU A 45 -2.51 -7.28 -20.00
C LEU A 45 -1.89 -8.60 -19.56
N GLN A 46 -0.78 -8.56 -18.79
CA GLN A 46 -0.17 -9.76 -18.21
C GLN A 46 -0.90 -10.26 -16.96
N ARG A 47 -1.89 -9.51 -16.48
CA ARG A 47 -2.68 -9.81 -15.27
C ARG A 47 -1.84 -9.94 -14.00
N THR A 48 -0.89 -9.02 -13.83
CA THR A 48 -0.01 -9.03 -12.65
C THR A 48 -0.72 -8.69 -11.34
N GLY A 49 -1.89 -8.07 -11.38
CA GLY A 49 -2.58 -7.55 -10.19
C GLY A 49 -1.86 -6.40 -9.51
N TRP A 50 -0.83 -5.88 -10.14
CA TRP A 50 0.07 -4.85 -9.57
C TRP A 50 -0.16 -3.48 -10.21
N ASN A 51 -0.52 -2.50 -9.38
CA ASN A 51 -0.45 -1.09 -9.72
C ASN A 51 0.94 -0.56 -9.30
N ASP A 52 1.83 -0.38 -10.26
CA ASP A 52 3.20 0.10 -10.08
C ASP A 52 3.33 1.64 -10.03
N LYS A 53 2.21 2.35 -9.98
CA LYS A 53 2.16 3.83 -10.06
C LYS A 53 1.49 4.47 -8.85
N GLU A 54 1.24 3.72 -7.78
CA GLU A 54 0.69 4.25 -6.54
C GLU A 54 1.78 4.99 -5.76
N THR A 55 1.63 6.32 -5.62
CA THR A 55 2.68 7.20 -5.06
C THR A 55 2.37 7.70 -3.65
N ILE A 56 1.19 7.40 -3.12
CA ILE A 56 0.67 7.97 -1.87
C ILE A 56 0.71 6.93 -0.73
N LEU A 57 0.22 5.71 -1.01
CA LEU A 57 0.18 4.64 -0.03
C LEU A 57 1.55 3.97 0.09
N ALA A 58 2.02 3.80 1.32
CA ALA A 58 3.31 3.19 1.65
C ALA A 58 3.21 2.41 2.96
N THR A 59 4.18 1.53 3.22
CA THR A 59 4.16 0.66 4.41
C THR A 59 4.26 1.41 5.72
N ASP A 60 4.77 2.64 5.72
CA ASP A 60 4.90 3.50 6.89
C ASP A 60 3.64 4.34 7.18
N ASN A 61 2.73 4.48 6.21
CA ASN A 61 1.53 5.29 6.39
C ASN A 61 0.22 4.48 6.39
N VAL A 62 0.24 3.22 5.93
CA VAL A 62 -0.91 2.31 6.03
C VAL A 62 -0.89 1.62 7.38
N SER A 63 -1.52 2.24 8.38
CA SER A 63 -1.57 1.77 9.76
C SER A 63 -2.95 2.08 10.38
N SER A 64 -3.27 1.48 11.51
CA SER A 64 -4.57 1.67 12.18
C SER A 64 -4.88 3.13 12.55
N GLY A 65 -3.87 3.95 12.78
CA GLY A 65 -4.02 5.37 13.10
C GLY A 65 -4.18 6.28 11.88
N ASN A 66 -3.57 5.89 10.74
CA ASN A 66 -3.44 6.76 9.58
C ASN A 66 -4.27 6.31 8.39
N PHE A 67 -4.77 5.09 8.37
CA PHE A 67 -5.50 4.51 7.25
C PHE A 67 -6.82 3.91 7.71
N GLY A 68 -7.87 4.04 6.90
CA GLY A 68 -9.19 3.48 7.17
C GLY A 68 -10.25 3.93 6.18
N GLU A 69 -11.52 3.59 6.45
CA GLU A 69 -12.63 4.04 5.61
C GLU A 69 -12.76 5.55 5.69
N ILE A 70 -12.68 6.21 4.53
CA ILE A 70 -12.81 7.67 4.41
C ILE A 70 -14.21 8.09 3.94
N PHE A 71 -14.88 7.25 3.16
CA PHE A 71 -16.29 7.38 2.80
C PHE A 71 -16.82 6.10 2.15
N SER A 72 -18.13 6.01 1.99
CA SER A 72 -18.79 4.99 1.19
C SER A 72 -19.81 5.58 0.22
N ARG A 73 -20.23 4.78 -0.80
CA ARG A 73 -21.26 5.12 -1.78
C ARG A 73 -22.33 4.04 -1.79
N ASP A 74 -23.58 4.44 -1.56
CA ASP A 74 -24.70 3.52 -1.62
C ASP A 74 -25.04 3.22 -3.09
N VAL A 75 -25.26 1.94 -3.38
CA VAL A 75 -25.70 1.45 -4.69
C VAL A 75 -26.95 0.60 -4.53
N ASP A 76 -27.60 0.28 -5.65
CA ASP A 76 -28.93 -0.35 -5.62
C ASP A 76 -28.89 -1.89 -5.46
N ASP A 77 -27.72 -2.52 -5.53
CA ASP A 77 -27.58 -3.98 -5.39
C ASP A 77 -26.09 -4.36 -5.17
N GLN A 78 -25.81 -5.64 -5.07
CA GLN A 78 -24.47 -6.23 -4.91
C GLN A 78 -23.53 -5.85 -6.06
N ILE A 79 -22.24 -5.71 -5.76
CA ILE A 79 -21.19 -5.37 -6.71
C ILE A 79 -20.30 -6.59 -6.94
N TYR A 80 -20.46 -7.25 -8.11
CA TYR A 80 -19.60 -8.38 -8.55
C TYR A 80 -18.49 -7.95 -9.50
N ALA A 81 -18.62 -6.78 -10.12
CA ALA A 81 -17.61 -6.21 -10.99
C ALA A 81 -16.58 -5.42 -10.20
N GLN A 82 -15.30 -5.56 -10.52
CA GLN A 82 -14.25 -4.74 -9.91
C GLN A 82 -14.53 -3.26 -10.22
N PRO A 83 -14.55 -2.35 -9.22
CA PRO A 83 -14.65 -0.92 -9.45
C PRO A 83 -13.49 -0.41 -10.31
N LEU A 84 -13.76 0.45 -11.28
CA LEU A 84 -12.75 1.02 -12.16
C LEU A 84 -12.58 2.50 -11.87
N VAL A 85 -11.34 3.00 -11.92
CA VAL A 85 -11.00 4.40 -11.63
C VAL A 85 -10.42 5.07 -12.85
N VAL A 86 -11.00 6.21 -13.23
CA VAL A 86 -10.48 7.04 -14.32
C VAL A 86 -10.23 8.44 -13.80
N SER A 87 -9.02 8.92 -14.01
CA SER A 87 -8.59 10.25 -13.58
C SER A 87 -8.79 11.29 -14.67
N ASN A 88 -8.97 12.56 -14.26
CA ASN A 88 -9.07 13.72 -15.15
C ASN A 88 -10.21 13.66 -16.17
N VAL A 89 -11.35 13.12 -15.80
CA VAL A 89 -12.54 13.08 -16.66
C VAL A 89 -13.23 14.44 -16.64
N SER A 90 -13.56 14.97 -17.83
CA SER A 90 -14.39 16.18 -17.93
C SER A 90 -15.86 15.79 -17.68
N ILE A 91 -16.38 16.09 -16.49
CA ILE A 91 -17.72 15.70 -16.03
C ILE A 91 -18.23 16.70 -14.98
N GLY A 92 -19.55 16.88 -14.87
CA GLY A 92 -20.14 17.75 -13.84
C GLY A 92 -19.76 19.24 -13.95
N GLY A 93 -19.30 19.69 -15.12
CA GLY A 93 -18.82 21.06 -15.33
C GLY A 93 -17.39 21.34 -14.87
N GLY A 94 -16.62 20.30 -14.50
CA GLY A 94 -15.23 20.34 -14.06
C GLY A 94 -14.40 19.18 -14.61
N THR A 95 -13.19 19.05 -14.06
CA THR A 95 -12.32 17.88 -14.29
C THR A 95 -12.19 17.12 -12.97
N HIS A 96 -12.61 15.86 -12.97
CA HIS A 96 -12.70 15.04 -11.77
C HIS A 96 -12.10 13.66 -11.97
N ASN A 97 -11.66 13.05 -10.90
CA ASN A 97 -11.41 11.60 -10.87
C ASN A 97 -12.75 10.92 -10.58
N ILE A 98 -13.06 9.88 -11.32
CA ILE A 98 -14.31 9.14 -11.15
C ILE A 98 -14.04 7.68 -10.82
N VAL A 99 -14.92 7.10 -10.01
CA VAL A 99 -15.01 5.66 -9.83
C VAL A 99 -16.30 5.15 -10.47
N LEU A 100 -16.15 4.17 -11.36
CA LEU A 100 -17.24 3.53 -12.11
C LEU A 100 -17.59 2.22 -11.41
N VAL A 101 -18.88 2.05 -11.08
CA VAL A 101 -19.40 0.91 -10.32
C VAL A 101 -20.56 0.28 -11.07
N ALA A 102 -20.54 -1.05 -11.22
CA ALA A 102 -21.60 -1.82 -11.85
C ALA A 102 -22.24 -2.80 -10.85
N THR A 103 -23.56 -2.82 -10.80
CA THR A 103 -24.30 -3.72 -9.89
C THR A 103 -25.00 -4.86 -10.64
N VAL A 104 -25.31 -5.92 -9.94
CA VAL A 104 -26.11 -7.03 -10.49
C VAL A 104 -27.55 -6.64 -10.81
N ASN A 105 -28.00 -5.43 -10.46
CA ASN A 105 -29.25 -4.84 -10.92
C ASN A 105 -29.16 -4.21 -12.31
N ASN A 106 -28.11 -4.49 -13.08
CA ASN A 106 -27.77 -3.84 -14.37
C ASN A 106 -27.56 -2.34 -14.26
N THR A 107 -27.20 -1.80 -13.11
CA THR A 107 -27.00 -0.37 -12.91
C THR A 107 -25.52 -0.01 -12.95
N LEU A 108 -25.17 1.01 -13.74
CA LEU A 108 -23.88 1.67 -13.72
C LEU A 108 -23.96 3.00 -12.99
N TYR A 109 -22.90 3.32 -12.28
CA TYR A 109 -22.70 4.60 -11.57
C TYR A 109 -21.36 5.20 -11.93
N ALA A 110 -21.31 6.53 -12.04
CA ALA A 110 -20.06 7.29 -11.97
C ALA A 110 -20.09 8.20 -10.75
N PHE A 111 -19.32 7.87 -9.72
CA PHE A 111 -19.16 8.71 -8.54
C PHE A 111 -17.87 9.53 -8.60
N ASP A 112 -17.88 10.65 -7.88
CA ASP A 112 -16.62 11.34 -7.55
C ASP A 112 -15.74 10.41 -6.71
N ALA A 113 -14.50 10.23 -7.15
CA ALA A 113 -13.54 9.33 -6.52
C ALA A 113 -12.80 9.96 -5.34
N ASP A 114 -12.89 11.29 -5.18
CA ASP A 114 -12.06 12.05 -4.24
C ASP A 114 -12.86 12.73 -3.13
N ASP A 115 -13.98 13.37 -3.44
CA ASP A 115 -14.76 14.16 -2.47
C ASP A 115 -15.65 13.26 -1.59
N PRO A 116 -15.38 13.11 -0.29
CA PRO A 116 -16.19 12.31 0.61
C PRO A 116 -17.64 12.83 0.72
N ASN A 117 -17.89 14.10 0.47
CA ASN A 117 -19.21 14.73 0.57
C ASN A 117 -20.06 14.56 -0.71
N ALA A 118 -19.44 14.19 -1.84
CA ALA A 118 -20.14 13.97 -3.11
C ALA A 118 -20.80 12.59 -3.17
N SER A 119 -21.82 12.35 -2.34
CA SER A 119 -22.53 11.06 -2.25
C SER A 119 -23.41 10.78 -3.48
N THR A 120 -23.86 11.80 -4.19
CA THR A 120 -24.65 11.67 -5.42
C THR A 120 -23.75 11.37 -6.60
N PRO A 121 -24.03 10.34 -7.43
CA PRO A 121 -23.24 10.08 -8.63
C PRO A 121 -23.41 11.20 -9.67
N TYR A 122 -22.40 11.46 -10.47
CA TYR A 122 -22.49 12.34 -11.63
C TYR A 122 -23.56 11.87 -12.60
N TRP A 123 -23.62 10.56 -12.82
CA TRP A 123 -24.69 9.91 -13.55
C TRP A 123 -24.89 8.48 -13.03
N LYS A 124 -26.11 7.99 -13.27
CA LYS A 124 -26.56 6.63 -12.99
C LYS A 124 -27.44 6.19 -14.15
N ASP A 125 -27.16 5.03 -14.72
CA ASP A 125 -27.96 4.45 -15.76
C ASP A 125 -28.23 2.96 -15.51
N ASN A 126 -29.44 2.50 -15.83
CA ASN A 126 -29.82 1.10 -15.70
C ASN A 126 -29.94 0.45 -17.09
N LEU A 127 -29.04 -0.47 -17.38
CA LEU A 127 -28.85 -1.13 -18.66
C LEU A 127 -29.80 -2.34 -18.86
N THR A 128 -30.89 -2.42 -18.14
CA THR A 128 -31.91 -3.43 -18.38
C THR A 128 -32.59 -3.15 -19.72
N TYR A 129 -32.64 -4.18 -20.60
CA TYR A 129 -32.98 -4.04 -22.02
C TYR A 129 -34.19 -3.18 -22.33
N SER A 130 -35.29 -3.33 -21.57
CA SER A 130 -36.48 -2.49 -21.70
C SER A 130 -37.37 -2.61 -20.46
N SER A 131 -38.44 -1.79 -20.40
CA SER A 131 -39.40 -1.80 -19.28
C SER A 131 -40.11 -3.15 -19.05
N ASN A 132 -40.16 -4.02 -20.07
CA ASN A 132 -40.74 -5.37 -19.97
C ASN A 132 -39.74 -6.41 -19.44
N TYR A 133 -38.48 -6.02 -19.23
CA TYR A 133 -37.42 -6.87 -18.75
C TYR A 133 -37.00 -6.48 -17.31
N ARG A 134 -36.31 -7.36 -16.67
CA ARG A 134 -35.60 -7.16 -15.39
C ARG A 134 -34.26 -7.87 -15.45
N PRO A 135 -33.31 -7.58 -14.55
CA PRO A 135 -32.12 -8.40 -14.39
C PRO A 135 -32.48 -9.89 -14.17
N ILE A 136 -31.66 -10.78 -14.65
CA ILE A 136 -31.77 -12.22 -14.34
C ILE A 136 -31.56 -12.40 -12.84
N LYS A 137 -32.27 -13.36 -12.23
CA LYS A 137 -32.11 -13.76 -10.82
C LYS A 137 -31.66 -15.22 -10.71
N ASN A 138 -31.07 -15.55 -9.57
CA ASN A 138 -30.73 -16.94 -9.24
C ASN A 138 -31.93 -17.89 -9.36
N THR A 139 -33.13 -17.44 -8.96
CA THR A 139 -34.38 -18.19 -9.09
C THR A 139 -34.86 -18.43 -10.53
N ASP A 140 -34.28 -17.76 -11.54
CA ASP A 140 -34.55 -18.05 -12.94
C ASP A 140 -33.73 -19.24 -13.48
N MET A 141 -32.72 -19.69 -12.73
CA MET A 141 -31.87 -20.84 -13.05
C MET A 141 -32.45 -22.15 -12.54
N THR A 142 -33.66 -22.47 -12.97
CA THR A 142 -34.54 -23.48 -12.37
C THR A 142 -33.99 -24.90 -12.34
N ASN A 143 -33.01 -25.23 -13.20
CA ASN A 143 -32.40 -26.56 -13.27
C ASN A 143 -30.90 -26.56 -12.92
N ALA A 144 -30.30 -25.39 -12.67
CA ALA A 144 -28.93 -25.30 -12.21
C ALA A 144 -28.80 -25.89 -10.80
N CYS A 145 -27.70 -26.56 -10.47
CA CYS A 145 -27.50 -27.28 -9.21
C CYS A 145 -28.69 -28.18 -8.84
N SER A 146 -29.25 -28.91 -9.79
CA SER A 146 -30.47 -29.74 -9.58
C SER A 146 -31.66 -28.99 -9.02
N GLY A 147 -31.79 -27.69 -9.36
CA GLY A 147 -32.88 -26.80 -8.93
C GLY A 147 -32.61 -26.04 -7.62
N ASN A 148 -31.43 -26.12 -7.08
CA ASN A 148 -31.01 -25.38 -5.87
C ASN A 148 -29.81 -24.47 -6.17
N TYR A 149 -29.98 -23.49 -7.06
CA TYR A 149 -28.93 -22.56 -7.45
C TYR A 149 -28.79 -21.43 -6.44
N VAL A 150 -27.73 -21.44 -5.64
CA VAL A 150 -27.47 -20.48 -4.56
C VAL A 150 -26.12 -19.77 -4.68
N ASP A 151 -25.41 -19.92 -5.82
CA ASP A 151 -24.14 -19.23 -6.08
C ASP A 151 -24.33 -17.70 -6.15
N PHE A 152 -25.54 -17.24 -6.34
CA PHE A 152 -25.96 -15.85 -6.21
C PHE A 152 -27.15 -15.75 -5.28
N THR A 153 -27.21 -14.68 -4.49
CA THR A 153 -28.27 -14.46 -3.48
C THR A 153 -29.39 -13.53 -3.98
N GLY A 154 -29.40 -13.18 -5.28
CA GLY A 154 -30.36 -12.25 -5.86
C GLY A 154 -30.24 -12.05 -7.35
N ASN A 155 -30.15 -10.82 -7.79
CA ASN A 155 -29.95 -10.47 -9.17
C ASN A 155 -28.59 -10.92 -9.69
N MET A 156 -28.47 -11.08 -11.01
CA MET A 156 -27.27 -11.52 -11.73
C MET A 156 -27.12 -10.76 -13.06
N GLY A 157 -27.39 -9.47 -13.06
CA GLY A 157 -27.31 -8.64 -14.26
C GLY A 157 -25.87 -8.45 -14.73
N ILE A 158 -25.16 -7.41 -14.27
CA ILE A 158 -23.75 -7.20 -14.58
C ILE A 158 -22.91 -7.94 -13.56
N VAL A 159 -22.07 -8.88 -14.01
CA VAL A 159 -21.19 -9.69 -13.14
C VAL A 159 -19.71 -9.49 -13.54
N GLY A 160 -19.39 -9.62 -14.83
CA GLY A 160 -18.02 -9.41 -15.31
C GLY A 160 -17.60 -7.95 -15.23
N THR A 161 -16.34 -7.70 -14.86
CA THR A 161 -15.76 -6.36 -14.81
C THR A 161 -15.75 -5.72 -16.20
N PRO A 162 -16.22 -4.47 -16.35
CA PRO A 162 -16.13 -3.71 -17.59
C PRO A 162 -14.69 -3.48 -18.05
N ALA A 163 -14.50 -3.05 -19.32
CA ALA A 163 -13.25 -2.53 -19.83
C ALA A 163 -13.42 -1.11 -20.35
N ILE A 164 -12.42 -0.25 -20.19
CA ILE A 164 -12.50 1.16 -20.59
C ILE A 164 -11.46 1.48 -21.64
N ASP A 165 -11.90 2.12 -22.72
CA ASP A 165 -11.04 2.83 -23.66
C ASP A 165 -10.99 4.32 -23.27
N ILE A 166 -9.91 4.73 -22.64
CA ILE A 166 -9.70 6.15 -22.26
C ILE A 166 -9.62 7.05 -23.49
N SER A 167 -9.05 6.55 -24.58
CA SER A 167 -8.82 7.35 -25.78
C SER A 167 -10.13 7.82 -26.44
N THR A 168 -11.19 7.04 -26.26
CA THR A 168 -12.54 7.34 -26.79
C THR A 168 -13.56 7.65 -25.68
N ASN A 169 -13.15 7.68 -24.41
CA ASN A 169 -14.04 7.80 -23.24
C ASN A 169 -15.18 6.77 -23.27
N THR A 170 -14.88 5.51 -23.58
CA THR A 170 -15.89 4.47 -23.75
C THR A 170 -15.68 3.33 -22.76
N LEU A 171 -16.71 3.00 -21.99
CA LEU A 171 -16.78 1.81 -21.15
C LEU A 171 -17.61 0.73 -21.87
N TYR A 172 -17.06 -0.48 -21.97
CA TYR A 172 -17.75 -1.65 -22.51
C TYR A 172 -18.18 -2.57 -21.36
N VAL A 173 -19.45 -3.02 -21.41
CA VAL A 173 -20.03 -3.85 -20.34
C VAL A 173 -21.11 -4.77 -20.90
N VAL A 174 -21.32 -5.92 -20.25
CA VAL A 174 -22.40 -6.88 -20.58
C VAL A 174 -23.51 -6.79 -19.55
N SER A 175 -24.73 -6.52 -20.01
CA SER A 175 -25.94 -6.65 -19.19
C SER A 175 -26.71 -7.94 -19.51
N ARG A 176 -27.40 -8.49 -18.52
CA ARG A 176 -28.21 -9.70 -18.64
C ARG A 176 -29.62 -9.45 -18.13
N SER A 177 -30.62 -9.79 -18.94
CA SER A 177 -32.02 -9.52 -18.62
C SER A 177 -32.93 -10.67 -19.00
N VAL A 178 -34.11 -10.74 -18.36
CA VAL A 178 -35.18 -11.70 -18.67
C VAL A 178 -36.53 -11.00 -18.62
N THR A 179 -37.49 -11.46 -19.43
CA THR A 179 -38.86 -10.93 -19.43
C THR A 179 -39.53 -11.03 -18.04
N LYS A 180 -40.25 -9.98 -17.65
CA LYS A 180 -40.96 -9.93 -16.34
C LYS A 180 -42.12 -10.93 -16.27
N THR A 181 -42.90 -11.05 -17.34
CA THR A 181 -44.13 -11.86 -17.43
C THR A 181 -44.12 -12.71 -18.69
N GLY A 182 -44.98 -13.71 -18.75
CA GLY A 182 -45.12 -14.65 -19.88
C GLY A 182 -43.97 -15.65 -19.97
N THR A 183 -43.72 -16.15 -21.19
CA THR A 183 -42.61 -17.04 -21.47
C THR A 183 -41.32 -16.31 -21.19
N LYS A 184 -40.41 -16.97 -20.45
CA LYS A 184 -39.11 -16.39 -20.11
C LYS A 184 -38.22 -16.32 -21.35
N ILE A 185 -37.83 -15.12 -21.76
CA ILE A 185 -36.90 -14.83 -22.82
C ILE A 185 -35.68 -14.17 -22.17
N PHE A 186 -34.56 -14.87 -22.22
CA PHE A 186 -33.27 -14.45 -21.69
C PHE A 186 -32.47 -13.72 -22.78
N VAL A 187 -31.89 -12.58 -22.46
CA VAL A 187 -31.09 -11.78 -23.37
C VAL A 187 -29.84 -11.28 -22.67
N GLN A 188 -28.76 -11.19 -23.44
CA GLN A 188 -27.51 -10.57 -23.03
C GLN A 188 -27.12 -9.52 -24.08
N TYR A 189 -26.66 -8.35 -23.63
CA TYR A 189 -26.30 -7.23 -24.49
C TYR A 189 -24.92 -6.70 -24.16
N LEU A 190 -24.14 -6.38 -25.19
CA LEU A 190 -22.93 -5.58 -25.08
C LEU A 190 -23.31 -4.11 -25.25
N HIS A 191 -22.91 -3.31 -24.26
CA HIS A 191 -23.07 -1.87 -24.23
C HIS A 191 -21.73 -1.18 -24.46
N ALA A 192 -21.78 0.04 -25.06
CA ALA A 192 -20.69 0.99 -25.14
C ALA A 192 -21.16 2.30 -24.53
N ILE A 193 -20.68 2.65 -23.36
CA ILE A 193 -21.16 3.76 -22.54
C ILE A 193 -20.12 4.89 -22.50
N ASP A 194 -20.55 6.11 -22.72
CA ASP A 194 -19.72 7.30 -22.51
C ASP A 194 -19.49 7.53 -21.03
N ILE A 195 -18.24 7.49 -20.57
CA ILE A 195 -17.92 7.58 -19.12
C ILE A 195 -18.22 8.96 -18.53
N SER A 196 -18.32 10.00 -19.35
CA SER A 196 -18.61 11.36 -18.87
C SER A 196 -20.11 11.66 -18.74
N THR A 197 -20.96 10.94 -19.46
CA THR A 197 -22.40 11.23 -19.52
C THR A 197 -23.30 10.05 -19.14
N GLY A 198 -22.78 8.83 -19.14
CA GLY A 198 -23.57 7.59 -18.99
C GLY A 198 -24.34 7.17 -20.25
N ALA A 199 -24.26 7.95 -21.32
CA ALA A 199 -25.04 7.69 -22.52
C ALA A 199 -24.49 6.51 -23.34
N GLU A 200 -25.40 5.73 -23.94
CA GLU A 200 -25.07 4.67 -24.89
C GLU A 200 -24.43 5.26 -26.17
N LYS A 201 -23.37 4.65 -26.66
CA LYS A 201 -22.58 5.04 -27.82
C LYS A 201 -22.67 3.99 -28.93
N LEU A 202 -22.11 4.34 -30.09
CA LEU A 202 -21.84 3.45 -31.24
C LEU A 202 -23.09 2.72 -31.77
N GLY A 203 -24.29 3.28 -31.53
CA GLY A 203 -25.54 2.64 -31.89
C GLY A 203 -25.91 1.40 -31.08
N GLY A 204 -25.24 1.21 -29.92
CA GLY A 204 -25.56 0.12 -28.98
C GLY A 204 -26.91 0.31 -28.27
N PRO A 205 -27.31 -0.65 -27.41
CA PRO A 205 -26.61 -1.93 -27.17
C PRO A 205 -26.81 -2.95 -28.30
N VAL A 206 -25.88 -3.88 -28.45
CA VAL A 206 -26.01 -4.95 -29.42
C VAL A 206 -26.26 -6.31 -28.73
N PRO A 207 -27.19 -7.14 -29.28
CA PRO A 207 -27.47 -8.45 -28.72
C PRO A 207 -26.27 -9.39 -28.85
N ILE A 208 -25.95 -10.13 -27.83
CA ILE A 208 -24.95 -11.17 -27.86
C ILE A 208 -25.59 -12.47 -28.33
N THR A 209 -25.22 -12.86 -29.54
CA THR A 209 -25.60 -14.13 -30.17
C THR A 209 -24.41 -14.68 -30.91
N ALA A 210 -24.27 -16.01 -30.95
CA ALA A 210 -23.18 -16.62 -31.71
C ALA A 210 -23.57 -18.04 -32.14
N THR A 211 -22.99 -18.48 -33.24
CA THR A 211 -23.02 -19.89 -33.68
C THR A 211 -21.58 -20.35 -33.94
N TYR A 212 -21.36 -21.65 -33.83
CA TYR A 212 -20.06 -22.26 -34.08
C TYR A 212 -20.27 -23.66 -34.70
N PRO A 213 -19.53 -24.06 -35.74
CA PRO A 213 -19.62 -25.44 -36.29
C PRO A 213 -19.21 -26.45 -35.18
N GLY A 214 -20.04 -27.46 -34.98
CA GLY A 214 -19.74 -28.48 -33.99
C GLY A 214 -20.90 -29.48 -33.75
N THR A 215 -20.56 -30.64 -33.22
CA THR A 215 -21.47 -31.76 -32.94
C THR A 215 -21.64 -32.00 -31.45
N GLY A 216 -21.19 -31.08 -30.59
CA GLY A 216 -21.24 -31.20 -29.14
C GLY A 216 -22.63 -31.17 -28.57
N GLN A 217 -22.70 -31.17 -27.23
CA GLN A 217 -23.99 -31.14 -26.50
C GLN A 217 -24.83 -29.92 -26.88
N GLY A 218 -26.08 -30.17 -27.27
CA GLY A 218 -27.02 -29.14 -27.68
C GLY A 218 -26.86 -28.66 -29.13
N SER A 219 -26.01 -29.30 -29.95
CA SER A 219 -25.90 -28.99 -31.37
C SER A 219 -27.15 -29.37 -32.14
N VAL A 220 -27.51 -28.54 -33.13
CA VAL A 220 -28.60 -28.83 -34.07
C VAL A 220 -28.04 -28.73 -35.50
N GLY A 221 -28.11 -29.79 -36.25
CA GLY A 221 -27.65 -29.82 -37.64
C GLY A 221 -26.13 -29.53 -37.78
N GLY A 222 -25.32 -29.91 -36.81
CA GLY A 222 -23.86 -29.64 -36.80
C GLY A 222 -23.48 -28.20 -36.43
N ILE A 223 -24.40 -27.48 -35.80
CA ILE A 223 -24.19 -26.09 -35.35
C ILE A 223 -24.45 -25.98 -33.86
N MET A 224 -23.47 -25.45 -33.11
CA MET A 224 -23.58 -25.01 -31.74
C MET A 224 -24.18 -23.60 -31.71
N THR A 225 -25.10 -23.33 -30.79
CA THR A 225 -25.71 -22.01 -30.63
C THR A 225 -25.51 -21.51 -29.22
N PHE A 226 -25.09 -20.26 -29.08
CA PHE A 226 -24.91 -19.58 -27.80
C PHE A 226 -26.24 -19.51 -27.04
N ASN A 227 -26.29 -20.07 -25.81
CA ASN A 227 -27.48 -20.11 -24.98
C ASN A 227 -27.45 -18.99 -23.94
N THR A 228 -28.21 -17.93 -24.13
CA THR A 228 -28.25 -16.74 -23.24
C THR A 228 -28.69 -17.03 -21.82
N GLN A 229 -29.38 -18.14 -21.54
CA GLN A 229 -29.78 -18.55 -20.19
C GLN A 229 -28.69 -19.32 -19.46
N HIS A 230 -28.04 -20.28 -20.14
CA HIS A 230 -27.05 -21.16 -19.54
C HIS A 230 -25.68 -20.50 -19.38
N GLN A 231 -25.37 -19.51 -20.22
CA GLN A 231 -24.06 -18.88 -20.26
C GLN A 231 -23.93 -17.74 -19.24
N ASN A 232 -23.03 -17.93 -18.29
CA ASN A 232 -22.68 -16.95 -17.26
C ASN A 232 -21.47 -16.14 -17.68
N GLN A 233 -21.68 -14.83 -17.92
CA GLN A 233 -20.60 -13.89 -18.20
C GLN A 233 -19.95 -13.49 -16.86
N ARG A 234 -18.92 -14.23 -16.44
CA ARG A 234 -18.22 -14.10 -15.18
C ARG A 234 -16.82 -13.45 -15.30
N PRO A 235 -15.97 -13.83 -16.27
CA PRO A 235 -14.71 -13.13 -16.51
C PRO A 235 -14.92 -11.65 -16.83
N GLY A 236 -13.93 -10.80 -16.48
CA GLY A 236 -13.92 -9.42 -16.92
C GLY A 236 -13.78 -9.31 -18.44
N LEU A 237 -14.11 -8.14 -19.00
CA LEU A 237 -13.93 -7.87 -20.42
C LEU A 237 -12.47 -7.51 -20.71
N LEU A 238 -11.96 -7.95 -21.87
CA LEU A 238 -10.66 -7.55 -22.38
C LEU A 238 -10.83 -6.63 -23.58
N LEU A 239 -10.29 -5.41 -23.51
CA LEU A 239 -10.10 -4.55 -24.66
C LEU A 239 -8.65 -4.67 -25.15
N TYR A 240 -8.48 -5.18 -26.38
CA TYR A 240 -7.17 -5.33 -26.98
C TYR A 240 -7.22 -5.13 -28.50
N ASN A 241 -6.32 -4.30 -29.05
CA ASN A 241 -6.20 -3.97 -30.46
C ASN A 241 -7.54 -3.59 -31.13
N GLY A 242 -8.36 -2.76 -30.46
CA GLY A 242 -9.64 -2.30 -30.98
C GLY A 242 -10.75 -3.36 -31.01
N ILE A 243 -10.57 -4.46 -30.27
CA ILE A 243 -11.57 -5.52 -30.10
C ILE A 243 -11.89 -5.70 -28.62
N VAL A 244 -13.17 -5.80 -28.29
CA VAL A 244 -13.68 -6.17 -26.98
C VAL A 244 -13.93 -7.69 -26.97
N TYR A 245 -13.16 -8.42 -26.20
CA TYR A 245 -13.33 -9.86 -26.00
C TYR A 245 -14.11 -10.12 -24.72
N ILE A 246 -15.02 -11.07 -24.79
CA ILE A 246 -15.95 -11.46 -23.73
C ILE A 246 -15.97 -12.98 -23.62
N GLU A 247 -15.90 -13.49 -22.39
CA GLU A 247 -15.86 -14.92 -22.12
C GLU A 247 -17.03 -15.36 -21.24
N TRP A 248 -17.38 -16.65 -21.37
CA TRP A 248 -18.47 -17.25 -20.62
C TRP A 248 -18.14 -18.62 -20.05
N ALA A 249 -18.66 -18.84 -18.86
CA ALA A 249 -18.83 -20.14 -18.23
C ALA A 249 -20.32 -20.51 -18.16
N SER A 250 -20.75 -21.23 -17.13
CA SER A 250 -22.11 -21.65 -16.89
C SER A 250 -22.63 -21.23 -15.51
N HIS A 251 -23.85 -21.65 -15.21
CA HIS A 251 -24.46 -21.65 -13.89
C HIS A 251 -24.44 -23.07 -13.33
N CYS A 252 -23.51 -23.37 -12.37
CA CYS A 252 -23.46 -24.70 -11.75
C CYS A 252 -23.45 -25.86 -12.77
N ASP A 253 -22.60 -25.78 -13.78
CA ASP A 253 -22.46 -26.77 -14.86
C ASP A 253 -23.78 -27.20 -15.52
N TRP A 254 -24.74 -26.30 -15.56
CA TRP A 254 -26.05 -26.57 -16.16
C TRP A 254 -25.97 -26.83 -17.66
N THR A 255 -26.00 -28.09 -17.99
CA THR A 255 -25.91 -28.59 -19.39
C THR A 255 -27.21 -28.39 -20.18
N PRO A 256 -27.15 -28.28 -21.55
CA PRO A 256 -25.94 -28.13 -22.35
C PRO A 256 -25.31 -26.74 -22.27
N TYR A 257 -24.02 -26.69 -22.03
CA TYR A 257 -23.22 -25.45 -22.13
C TYR A 257 -21.80 -25.76 -22.62
N GLN A 258 -21.12 -24.71 -23.11
CA GLN A 258 -19.71 -24.73 -23.49
C GLN A 258 -19.08 -23.41 -23.04
N GLY A 259 -17.74 -23.38 -22.96
CA GLY A 259 -17.02 -22.11 -22.87
C GLY A 259 -17.07 -21.38 -24.22
N TRP A 260 -17.33 -20.10 -24.20
CA TRP A 260 -17.33 -19.22 -25.36
C TRP A 260 -16.38 -18.05 -25.13
N MET A 261 -15.70 -17.61 -26.21
CA MET A 261 -15.02 -16.33 -26.27
C MET A 261 -15.45 -15.63 -27.57
N ILE A 262 -16.03 -14.43 -27.44
CA ILE A 262 -16.57 -13.67 -28.57
C ILE A 262 -15.91 -12.30 -28.61
N GLY A 263 -15.40 -11.90 -29.78
CA GLY A 263 -14.78 -10.60 -29.98
C GLY A 263 -15.66 -9.66 -30.80
N TYR A 264 -15.81 -8.43 -30.32
CA TYR A 264 -16.54 -7.36 -31.00
C TYR A 264 -15.61 -6.20 -31.30
N ASP A 265 -15.78 -5.61 -32.49
CA ASP A 265 -15.08 -4.39 -32.88
C ASP A 265 -15.45 -3.25 -31.94
N ALA A 266 -14.47 -2.61 -31.31
CA ALA A 266 -14.68 -1.60 -30.30
C ALA A 266 -15.26 -0.28 -30.84
N GLN A 267 -15.23 -0.03 -32.16
CA GLN A 267 -15.75 1.18 -32.77
C GLN A 267 -17.16 1.00 -33.39
N THR A 268 -17.51 -0.23 -33.74
CA THR A 268 -18.77 -0.51 -34.46
C THR A 268 -19.68 -1.51 -33.76
N LEU A 269 -19.19 -2.16 -32.68
CA LEU A 269 -19.84 -3.27 -31.95
C LEU A 269 -20.22 -4.47 -32.87
N GLN A 270 -19.61 -4.57 -34.03
CA GLN A 270 -19.80 -5.72 -34.92
C GLN A 270 -19.00 -6.91 -34.39
N GLN A 271 -19.64 -8.09 -34.39
CA GLN A 271 -18.98 -9.36 -34.02
C GLN A 271 -17.90 -9.69 -35.06
N LYS A 272 -16.68 -9.89 -34.62
CA LYS A 272 -15.50 -10.22 -35.44
C LYS A 272 -14.98 -11.63 -35.20
N TYR A 273 -15.03 -12.13 -33.97
CA TYR A 273 -14.45 -13.41 -33.59
C TYR A 273 -15.45 -14.23 -32.79
N VAL A 274 -15.46 -15.52 -33.00
CA VAL A 274 -16.17 -16.50 -32.18
C VAL A 274 -15.25 -17.72 -31.98
N TYR A 275 -15.07 -18.12 -30.73
CA TYR A 275 -14.38 -19.33 -30.35
C TYR A 275 -15.23 -20.11 -29.35
N ASN A 276 -15.29 -21.44 -29.54
CA ASN A 276 -15.93 -22.37 -28.62
C ASN A 276 -14.89 -23.38 -28.12
N THR A 277 -14.83 -23.59 -26.81
CA THR A 277 -13.81 -24.43 -26.19
C THR A 277 -13.93 -25.91 -26.49
N VAL A 278 -15.17 -26.40 -26.71
CA VAL A 278 -15.47 -27.83 -26.91
C VAL A 278 -16.61 -28.04 -27.95
N PRO A 279 -16.38 -27.65 -29.21
CA PRO A 279 -17.45 -27.69 -30.24
C PRO A 279 -18.00 -29.08 -30.51
N ASN A 280 -17.24 -30.17 -30.28
CA ASN A 280 -17.68 -31.54 -30.43
C ASN A 280 -17.83 -32.27 -29.06
N GLY A 281 -17.97 -31.50 -27.99
CA GLY A 281 -18.09 -31.99 -26.61
C GLY A 281 -19.10 -31.23 -25.77
N GLY A 282 -18.83 -31.14 -24.50
CA GLY A 282 -19.65 -30.36 -23.55
C GLY A 282 -18.85 -29.85 -22.36
N LEU A 283 -19.42 -28.94 -21.66
CA LEU A 283 -18.83 -28.24 -20.49
C LEU A 283 -17.66 -27.30 -20.86
N ALA A 284 -16.52 -27.37 -20.15
CA ALA A 284 -15.31 -26.57 -20.40
C ALA A 284 -15.53 -25.05 -20.38
N GLY A 285 -16.28 -24.58 -19.39
CA GLY A 285 -16.50 -23.15 -19.15
C GLY A 285 -15.20 -22.39 -18.92
N ILE A 286 -15.16 -21.11 -19.36
CA ILE A 286 -14.07 -20.19 -19.05
C ILE A 286 -14.44 -19.50 -17.72
N TRP A 287 -13.98 -20.08 -16.60
CA TRP A 287 -14.41 -19.65 -15.27
C TRP A 287 -13.67 -18.42 -14.73
N MET A 288 -12.38 -18.38 -14.78
CA MET A 288 -11.38 -17.34 -14.48
C MET A 288 -11.74 -16.30 -13.42
N SER A 289 -12.63 -16.59 -12.50
CA SER A 289 -13.00 -15.83 -11.27
C SER A 289 -12.94 -14.30 -11.38
N GLY A 290 -13.54 -13.74 -12.41
CA GLY A 290 -13.56 -12.27 -12.64
C GLY A 290 -12.39 -11.75 -13.48
N GLN A 291 -11.33 -12.52 -13.67
CA GLN A 291 -10.17 -12.12 -14.48
C GLN A 291 -10.46 -12.33 -15.98
N PRO A 292 -10.16 -11.35 -16.85
CA PRO A 292 -10.18 -11.55 -18.30
C PRO A 292 -8.92 -12.25 -18.80
N PRO A 293 -8.87 -12.67 -20.09
CA PRO A 293 -7.69 -13.26 -20.70
C PRO A 293 -6.43 -12.46 -20.50
N ALA A 294 -5.31 -13.12 -20.22
CA ALA A 294 -4.00 -12.48 -20.29
C ALA A 294 -3.53 -12.38 -21.75
N VAL A 295 -2.70 -11.39 -22.06
CA VAL A 295 -2.17 -11.18 -23.41
C VAL A 295 -0.66 -10.99 -23.36
N ASP A 296 0.06 -11.75 -24.18
CA ASP A 296 1.51 -11.64 -24.30
C ASP A 296 1.92 -10.50 -25.27
N GLU A 297 3.21 -10.20 -25.35
CA GLU A 297 3.78 -9.16 -26.21
C GLU A 297 3.57 -9.42 -27.71
N ASN A 298 3.31 -10.68 -28.09
CA ASN A 298 3.02 -11.11 -29.47
C ASN A 298 1.52 -11.07 -29.80
N GLY A 299 0.68 -10.66 -28.84
CA GLY A 299 -0.76 -10.58 -28.99
C GLY A 299 -1.48 -11.93 -28.92
N ASN A 300 -0.89 -12.93 -28.31
CA ASN A 300 -1.59 -14.18 -28.03
C ASN A 300 -2.37 -14.06 -26.72
N PHE A 301 -3.54 -14.68 -26.68
CA PHE A 301 -4.44 -14.70 -25.54
C PHE A 301 -4.25 -16.00 -24.75
N TYR A 302 -4.28 -15.87 -23.43
CA TYR A 302 -4.21 -17.02 -22.53
C TYR A 302 -5.49 -17.10 -21.71
N ILE A 303 -6.19 -18.22 -21.88
CA ILE A 303 -7.42 -18.54 -21.15
C ILE A 303 -7.28 -19.91 -20.49
N THR A 304 -8.07 -20.14 -19.47
CA THR A 304 -8.20 -21.44 -18.81
C THR A 304 -9.62 -21.96 -18.89
N THR A 305 -9.75 -23.27 -18.96
CA THR A 305 -11.04 -23.96 -19.06
C THR A 305 -11.19 -24.98 -17.94
N GLY A 306 -12.40 -25.06 -17.39
CA GLY A 306 -12.77 -26.06 -16.38
C GLY A 306 -13.07 -27.43 -16.93
N ASN A 307 -13.75 -28.23 -16.12
CA ASN A 307 -14.14 -29.62 -16.41
C ASN A 307 -14.89 -29.77 -17.71
N GLY A 308 -14.74 -30.91 -18.39
CA GLY A 308 -15.44 -31.13 -19.63
C GLY A 308 -14.70 -32.11 -20.57
N THR A 309 -15.04 -32.02 -21.86
CA THR A 309 -14.46 -32.88 -22.91
C THR A 309 -13.07 -32.40 -23.29
N THR A 310 -12.08 -33.28 -23.11
CA THR A 310 -10.68 -33.04 -23.48
C THR A 310 -10.30 -33.90 -24.67
N GLY A 311 -9.87 -33.27 -25.76
CA GLY A 311 -9.50 -33.92 -26.99
C GLY A 311 -10.69 -34.46 -27.78
N GLN A 312 -10.40 -35.19 -28.86
CA GLN A 312 -11.39 -35.83 -29.71
C GLN A 312 -10.97 -37.25 -30.01
N SER A 313 -11.96 -38.18 -30.13
CA SER A 313 -11.76 -39.59 -30.50
C SER A 313 -10.70 -40.31 -29.64
N GLY A 314 -10.61 -39.94 -28.34
CA GLY A 314 -9.65 -40.56 -27.40
C GLY A 314 -8.24 -39.98 -27.47
N ASN A 315 -7.99 -38.99 -28.31
CA ASN A 315 -6.71 -38.27 -28.37
C ASN A 315 -6.79 -37.00 -27.53
N PRO A 316 -6.19 -36.93 -26.32
CA PRO A 316 -6.22 -35.74 -25.46
C PRO A 316 -5.40 -34.57 -26.03
N ASN A 317 -4.60 -34.80 -27.06
CA ASN A 317 -3.80 -33.78 -27.73
C ASN A 317 -4.46 -33.19 -28.98
N ASP A 318 -5.71 -33.60 -29.30
CA ASP A 318 -6.49 -32.91 -30.33
C ASP A 318 -6.87 -31.49 -29.92
N THR A 319 -6.72 -30.50 -30.79
CA THR A 319 -6.92 -29.10 -30.50
C THR A 319 -8.37 -28.66 -30.52
N ILE A 320 -9.31 -29.52 -30.90
CA ILE A 320 -10.72 -29.14 -31.11
C ILE A 320 -11.47 -28.98 -29.80
N ASN A 321 -11.34 -29.91 -28.86
CA ASN A 321 -12.01 -29.86 -27.56
C ASN A 321 -10.98 -29.65 -26.44
N ARG A 322 -11.05 -28.54 -25.76
CA ARG A 322 -10.07 -28.13 -24.76
C ARG A 322 -10.71 -27.82 -23.38
N ALA A 323 -11.11 -28.90 -22.68
CA ALA A 323 -11.43 -28.81 -21.27
C ALA A 323 -10.17 -29.00 -20.39
N SER A 324 -10.23 -28.57 -19.12
CA SER A 324 -9.19 -28.72 -18.11
C SER A 324 -7.80 -28.28 -18.61
N SER A 325 -7.74 -27.15 -19.32
CA SER A 325 -6.55 -26.72 -20.07
C SER A 325 -6.24 -25.24 -19.89
N LEU A 326 -4.93 -24.91 -19.89
CA LEU A 326 -4.44 -23.57 -20.24
C LEU A 326 -4.30 -23.53 -21.76
N ILE A 327 -4.92 -22.56 -22.40
CA ILE A 327 -4.99 -22.46 -23.87
C ILE A 327 -4.35 -21.15 -24.32
N LYS A 328 -3.39 -21.24 -25.24
CA LYS A 328 -2.83 -20.11 -25.98
C LYS A 328 -3.56 -19.95 -27.30
N LEU A 329 -4.27 -18.84 -27.48
CA LEU A 329 -5.01 -18.51 -28.69
C LEU A 329 -4.30 -17.38 -29.45
N SER A 330 -4.46 -17.39 -30.78
CA SER A 330 -4.09 -16.26 -31.63
C SER A 330 -5.25 -15.79 -32.47
N ALA A 331 -5.41 -14.47 -32.63
CA ALA A 331 -6.33 -13.87 -33.59
C ALA A 331 -5.63 -13.75 -34.95
N SER A 332 -5.91 -14.65 -35.87
CA SER A 332 -5.31 -14.64 -37.21
C SER A 332 -6.37 -14.92 -38.28
N SER A 333 -6.29 -14.20 -39.41
CA SER A 333 -7.15 -14.46 -40.55
C SER A 333 -8.65 -14.46 -40.22
N GLY A 334 -9.10 -13.59 -39.32
CA GLY A 334 -10.50 -13.46 -38.92
C GLY A 334 -11.03 -14.57 -37.98
N ALA A 335 -10.17 -15.37 -37.40
CA ALA A 335 -10.54 -16.42 -36.43
C ALA A 335 -9.62 -16.46 -35.23
N LEU A 336 -10.17 -16.89 -34.09
CA LEU A 336 -9.38 -17.31 -32.92
C LEU A 336 -8.98 -18.77 -33.08
N LYS A 337 -7.69 -19.07 -33.01
CA LYS A 337 -7.14 -20.40 -33.21
C LYS A 337 -6.27 -20.80 -32.03
N VAL A 338 -6.39 -22.05 -31.59
CA VAL A 338 -5.47 -22.66 -30.62
C VAL A 338 -4.09 -22.73 -31.26
N LYS A 339 -3.13 -22.06 -30.65
CA LYS A 339 -1.73 -22.06 -31.06
C LYS A 339 -0.92 -23.10 -30.27
N ASP A 340 -1.19 -23.20 -28.99
CA ASP A 340 -0.60 -24.18 -28.08
C ASP A 340 -1.49 -24.34 -26.85
N PHE A 341 -1.24 -25.32 -26.01
CA PHE A 341 -2.00 -25.57 -24.79
C PHE A 341 -1.24 -26.45 -23.82
N PHE A 342 -1.62 -26.42 -22.55
CA PHE A 342 -1.24 -27.36 -21.51
C PHE A 342 -2.50 -27.98 -20.88
N THR A 343 -2.47 -29.30 -20.65
CA THR A 343 -3.50 -30.04 -19.92
C THR A 343 -2.81 -30.87 -18.83
N PRO A 344 -3.14 -30.74 -17.53
CA PRO A 344 -2.49 -31.47 -16.46
C PRO A 344 -2.74 -33.00 -16.61
N MET A 345 -1.75 -33.82 -16.24
CA MET A 345 -1.82 -35.31 -16.39
C MET A 345 -3.03 -35.94 -15.71
N ASN A 346 -3.47 -35.32 -14.61
CA ASN A 346 -4.59 -35.79 -13.78
C ASN A 346 -5.94 -35.20 -14.20
N TYR A 347 -6.07 -34.60 -15.39
CA TYR A 347 -7.31 -33.93 -15.85
C TYR A 347 -8.56 -34.78 -15.71
N GLN A 348 -8.47 -36.11 -15.92
CA GLN A 348 -9.60 -37.05 -15.75
C GLN A 348 -10.07 -37.11 -14.29
N TYR A 349 -9.13 -37.11 -13.35
CA TYR A 349 -9.44 -37.06 -11.92
C TYR A 349 -10.04 -35.70 -11.56
N LEU A 350 -9.44 -34.60 -12.03
CA LEU A 350 -9.97 -33.23 -11.80
C LEU A 350 -11.42 -33.15 -12.28
N ASN A 351 -11.68 -33.62 -13.49
CA ASN A 351 -13.03 -33.64 -14.09
C ASN A 351 -14.03 -34.49 -13.27
N SER A 352 -13.63 -35.69 -12.79
CA SER A 352 -14.51 -36.57 -12.01
C SER A 352 -14.74 -36.08 -10.58
N ALA A 353 -13.83 -35.31 -10.01
CA ALA A 353 -13.86 -34.83 -8.64
C ALA A 353 -14.35 -33.37 -8.52
N ASP A 354 -14.77 -32.74 -9.62
CA ASP A 354 -15.14 -31.34 -9.72
C ASP A 354 -14.03 -30.36 -9.22
N LEU A 355 -12.79 -30.68 -9.56
CA LEU A 355 -11.61 -29.90 -9.20
C LEU A 355 -11.11 -29.06 -10.38
N ASP A 356 -11.99 -28.25 -10.99
CA ASP A 356 -11.67 -27.46 -12.18
C ASP A 356 -10.25 -26.91 -12.21
N TYR A 357 -9.58 -27.10 -13.33
CA TYR A 357 -8.38 -26.36 -13.67
C TYR A 357 -8.77 -24.95 -14.13
N GLY A 358 -7.98 -23.94 -13.74
CA GLY A 358 -8.11 -22.59 -14.28
C GLY A 358 -9.30 -21.79 -13.77
N VAL A 359 -9.68 -21.99 -12.53
CA VAL A 359 -10.71 -21.15 -11.88
C VAL A 359 -10.18 -19.81 -11.39
N ASP A 360 -8.86 -19.63 -11.31
CA ASP A 360 -8.15 -18.45 -10.79
C ASP A 360 -7.79 -17.41 -11.88
N GLY A 361 -7.57 -17.84 -13.11
CA GLY A 361 -7.07 -16.99 -14.20
C GLY A 361 -5.59 -17.25 -14.51
N VAL A 362 -5.02 -16.46 -15.41
CA VAL A 362 -3.65 -16.64 -15.91
C VAL A 362 -2.82 -15.43 -15.60
N LEU A 363 -1.69 -15.59 -14.93
CA LEU A 363 -0.64 -14.59 -14.77
C LEU A 363 0.50 -14.88 -15.76
N LEU A 364 0.86 -13.91 -16.61
CA LEU A 364 2.09 -13.96 -17.39
C LEU A 364 3.20 -13.26 -16.61
N ILE A 365 4.30 -13.97 -16.34
CA ILE A 365 5.43 -13.41 -15.59
C ILE A 365 6.15 -12.40 -16.47
N PRO A 366 6.21 -11.10 -16.10
CA PRO A 366 6.74 -10.04 -16.94
C PRO A 366 8.15 -10.28 -17.44
N ASN A 367 8.39 -9.98 -18.72
CA ASN A 367 9.68 -10.17 -19.41
C ASN A 367 10.20 -11.63 -19.35
N THR A 368 9.28 -12.59 -19.39
CA THR A 368 9.56 -14.01 -19.59
C THR A 368 8.57 -14.60 -20.59
N HIS A 369 8.81 -15.86 -20.99
CA HIS A 369 7.86 -16.67 -21.73
C HIS A 369 7.25 -17.70 -20.78
N LEU A 370 6.75 -17.25 -19.62
CA LEU A 370 6.20 -18.12 -18.57
C LEU A 370 4.81 -17.66 -18.16
N SER A 371 3.91 -18.62 -18.08
CA SER A 371 2.58 -18.44 -17.49
C SER A 371 2.42 -19.23 -16.19
N LEU A 372 1.57 -18.70 -15.32
CA LEU A 372 1.20 -19.31 -14.05
C LEU A 372 -0.32 -19.33 -13.95
N SER A 373 -0.89 -20.50 -13.70
CA SER A 373 -2.33 -20.71 -13.52
C SER A 373 -2.59 -21.89 -12.59
N GLY A 374 -3.75 -21.95 -11.96
CA GLY A 374 -4.02 -22.91 -10.90
C GLY A 374 -5.32 -23.70 -11.06
N SER A 375 -5.66 -24.40 -10.00
CA SER A 375 -6.82 -25.28 -9.97
C SER A 375 -7.47 -25.33 -8.59
N LYS A 376 -8.70 -25.86 -8.52
CA LYS A 376 -9.38 -26.16 -7.26
C LYS A 376 -8.62 -27.16 -6.36
N GLU A 377 -7.55 -27.79 -6.85
CA GLU A 377 -6.66 -28.59 -5.98
C GLU A 377 -5.69 -27.73 -5.13
N GLY A 378 -5.72 -26.39 -5.23
CA GLY A 378 -4.83 -25.50 -4.49
C GLY A 378 -3.39 -25.53 -4.94
N ARG A 379 -3.15 -25.70 -6.23
CA ARG A 379 -1.84 -25.71 -6.90
C ARG A 379 -1.78 -24.70 -8.01
N LEU A 380 -0.58 -24.14 -8.24
CA LEU A 380 -0.25 -23.35 -9.42
C LEU A 380 0.76 -24.13 -10.27
N TYR A 381 0.58 -24.07 -11.58
CA TYR A 381 1.45 -24.70 -12.58
C TYR A 381 2.22 -23.62 -13.33
N LEU A 382 3.54 -23.71 -13.33
CA LEU A 382 4.44 -22.86 -14.11
C LEU A 382 4.74 -23.52 -15.44
N ILE A 383 4.33 -22.87 -16.53
CA ILE A 383 4.38 -23.42 -17.89
C ILE A 383 5.25 -22.51 -18.78
N ASN A 384 6.03 -23.13 -19.66
CA ASN A 384 6.75 -22.43 -20.72
C ASN A 384 5.80 -22.14 -21.89
N ASP A 385 5.59 -20.87 -22.19
CA ASP A 385 4.64 -20.39 -23.21
C ASP A 385 5.11 -20.62 -24.65
N ASP A 386 6.41 -20.83 -24.86
CA ASP A 386 6.93 -21.17 -26.20
C ASP A 386 6.71 -22.63 -26.58
N GLN A 387 6.55 -23.49 -25.57
CA GLN A 387 6.31 -24.91 -25.72
C GLN A 387 5.51 -25.45 -24.54
N MET A 388 4.19 -25.28 -24.59
CA MET A 388 3.30 -25.68 -23.49
C MET A 388 3.15 -27.21 -23.39
N GLY A 389 3.40 -27.94 -24.48
CA GLY A 389 3.61 -29.37 -24.51
C GLY A 389 2.35 -30.23 -24.46
N GLY A 390 1.15 -29.67 -24.53
CA GLY A 390 -0.11 -30.40 -24.58
C GLY A 390 -0.44 -31.20 -23.32
N ALA A 391 -1.06 -32.39 -23.50
CA ALA A 391 -1.34 -33.36 -22.46
C ALA A 391 -0.25 -34.43 -22.44
N THR A 392 0.45 -34.57 -21.32
CA THR A 392 1.45 -35.61 -21.08
C THR A 392 0.96 -36.57 -19.98
N THR A 393 1.57 -37.73 -19.88
CA THR A 393 1.20 -38.76 -18.87
C THR A 393 1.88 -38.56 -17.53
N ASP A 394 2.81 -37.60 -17.43
CA ASP A 394 3.70 -37.40 -16.28
C ASP A 394 3.94 -35.93 -15.92
N ASN A 395 3.24 -34.99 -16.58
CA ASN A 395 3.50 -33.54 -16.48
C ASN A 395 4.97 -33.16 -16.77
N SER A 396 5.67 -33.86 -17.66
CA SER A 396 7.06 -33.53 -18.04
C SER A 396 7.20 -32.17 -18.73
N ASN A 397 6.10 -31.57 -19.14
CA ASN A 397 5.97 -30.22 -19.72
C ASN A 397 5.75 -29.13 -18.65
N VAL A 398 5.58 -29.44 -17.38
CA VAL A 398 5.46 -28.51 -16.28
C VAL A 398 6.83 -28.15 -15.74
N LEU A 399 7.24 -26.90 -15.78
CA LEU A 399 8.53 -26.47 -15.22
C LEU A 399 8.55 -26.60 -13.69
N GLN A 400 7.46 -26.23 -13.05
CA GLN A 400 7.32 -26.30 -11.60
C GLN A 400 5.85 -26.29 -11.18
N THR A 401 5.55 -26.98 -10.07
CA THR A 401 4.24 -26.93 -9.41
C THR A 401 4.40 -26.29 -8.03
N LEU A 402 3.61 -25.26 -7.72
CA LEU A 402 3.58 -24.60 -6.42
C LEU A 402 2.38 -25.10 -5.60
N SER A 403 2.61 -25.58 -4.41
CA SER A 403 1.54 -25.94 -3.46
C SER A 403 1.10 -24.71 -2.68
N VAL A 404 -0.05 -24.14 -3.03
CA VAL A 404 -0.64 -22.99 -2.32
C VAL A 404 -1.35 -23.47 -1.07
N ALA A 405 -2.20 -24.50 -1.17
CA ALA A 405 -2.89 -25.10 -0.04
C ALA A 405 -2.15 -26.35 0.48
N ASN A 406 -2.50 -26.77 1.71
CA ASN A 406 -1.99 -28.02 2.28
C ASN A 406 -2.55 -29.24 1.53
N GLN A 407 -1.68 -30.01 0.91
CA GLN A 407 -2.05 -31.18 0.08
C GLN A 407 -2.51 -32.40 0.90
N ASN A 408 -2.31 -32.37 2.23
CA ASN A 408 -2.67 -33.49 3.12
C ASN A 408 -4.11 -33.41 3.66
N THR A 409 -4.87 -32.35 3.34
CA THR A 409 -6.26 -32.20 3.73
C THR A 409 -7.17 -32.75 2.62
N THR A 410 -8.20 -33.52 2.99
CA THR A 410 -9.13 -34.12 2.04
C THR A 410 -10.23 -33.15 1.58
N ASN A 411 -10.39 -32.00 2.21
CA ASN A 411 -11.46 -31.06 1.95
C ASN A 411 -10.91 -29.67 1.69
N THR A 412 -11.53 -28.97 0.76
CA THR A 412 -11.48 -27.50 0.55
C THR A 412 -10.08 -26.91 0.38
N ARG A 413 -9.68 -26.77 -0.88
CA ARG A 413 -8.37 -26.22 -1.27
C ARG A 413 -8.49 -25.21 -2.40
N HIS A 414 -9.69 -24.75 -2.69
CA HIS A 414 -9.97 -24.01 -3.89
C HIS A 414 -9.13 -22.72 -3.96
N LEU A 415 -8.48 -22.53 -5.09
CA LEU A 415 -7.77 -21.30 -5.41
C LEU A 415 -8.54 -20.60 -6.53
N HIS A 416 -9.41 -19.67 -6.17
CA HIS A 416 -10.14 -18.84 -7.13
C HIS A 416 -9.55 -17.45 -7.27
N GLY A 417 -8.84 -16.96 -6.24
CA GLY A 417 -8.10 -15.69 -6.33
C GLY A 417 -6.90 -15.85 -7.25
N SER A 418 -6.81 -15.00 -8.28
CA SER A 418 -5.67 -15.01 -9.19
C SER A 418 -4.37 -14.65 -8.46
N PRO A 419 -3.24 -15.29 -8.82
CA PRO A 419 -1.95 -14.93 -8.27
C PRO A 419 -1.56 -13.50 -8.64
N VAL A 420 -0.83 -12.82 -7.75
CA VAL A 420 -0.34 -11.44 -7.94
C VAL A 420 1.17 -11.44 -8.01
N TYR A 421 1.73 -10.64 -8.91
CA TYR A 421 3.18 -10.49 -9.10
C TYR A 421 3.67 -9.15 -8.58
N PHE A 422 4.87 -9.15 -8.00
CA PHE A 422 5.58 -7.97 -7.55
C PHE A 422 7.09 -8.06 -7.78
N LYS A 423 7.71 -6.92 -8.08
CA LYS A 423 9.15 -6.76 -8.15
C LYS A 423 9.58 -5.62 -7.24
N ASP A 424 10.43 -5.92 -6.25
CA ASP A 424 10.89 -4.96 -5.26
C ASP A 424 12.08 -4.09 -5.74
N ALA A 425 12.52 -3.20 -4.86
CA ALA A 425 13.64 -2.28 -5.07
C ALA A 425 14.99 -2.97 -5.29
N TYR A 426 15.12 -4.21 -4.84
CA TYR A 426 16.35 -5.00 -4.95
C TYR A 426 16.34 -5.95 -6.14
N ASN A 427 15.34 -5.78 -7.04
CA ASN A 427 15.06 -6.65 -8.18
C ASN A 427 14.66 -8.08 -7.78
N GLN A 428 14.28 -8.32 -6.52
CA GLN A 428 13.68 -9.58 -6.13
C GLN A 428 12.22 -9.60 -6.57
N GLU A 429 11.81 -10.69 -7.15
CA GLU A 429 10.47 -10.89 -7.67
C GLU A 429 9.71 -11.91 -6.84
N TYR A 430 8.41 -11.70 -6.73
CA TYR A 430 7.53 -12.53 -5.90
C TYR A 430 6.22 -12.80 -6.61
N VAL A 431 5.62 -13.95 -6.29
CA VAL A 431 4.21 -14.23 -6.56
C VAL A 431 3.51 -14.56 -5.26
N TYR A 432 2.31 -14.04 -5.11
CA TYR A 432 1.45 -14.24 -3.94
C TYR A 432 0.22 -15.03 -4.34
N ALA A 433 -0.19 -15.96 -3.47
CA ALA A 433 -1.43 -16.70 -3.62
C ALA A 433 -1.99 -17.11 -2.25
N TRP A 434 -3.32 -17.16 -2.13
CA TRP A 434 -3.98 -17.48 -0.87
C TRP A 434 -5.25 -18.29 -1.13
N ALA A 435 -5.13 -19.59 -1.00
CA ALA A 435 -6.21 -20.54 -1.22
C ALA A 435 -7.09 -20.69 0.03
N GLU A 436 -8.30 -21.19 -0.16
CA GLU A 436 -9.24 -21.62 0.85
C GLU A 436 -8.58 -22.55 1.88
N GLY A 437 -8.92 -22.42 3.16
CA GLY A 437 -8.40 -23.25 4.26
C GLY A 437 -6.89 -23.19 4.45
N SER A 438 -6.20 -22.19 3.86
CA SER A 438 -4.75 -22.10 3.89
C SER A 438 -4.26 -20.73 4.39
N LEU A 439 -2.94 -20.56 4.40
CA LEU A 439 -2.22 -19.34 4.74
C LEU A 439 -1.78 -18.61 3.48
N LEU A 440 -1.70 -17.27 3.52
CA LEU A 440 -1.09 -16.46 2.47
C LEU A 440 0.35 -16.92 2.23
N LYS A 441 0.73 -17.10 0.97
CA LYS A 441 2.09 -17.49 0.58
C LYS A 441 2.71 -16.46 -0.35
N GLN A 442 3.98 -16.14 -0.09
CA GLN A 442 4.87 -15.33 -0.90
C GLN A 442 5.99 -16.20 -1.43
N PHE A 443 5.98 -16.45 -2.75
CA PHE A 443 6.97 -17.29 -3.42
C PHE A 443 8.02 -16.39 -4.10
N PRO A 444 9.31 -16.41 -3.68
CA PRO A 444 10.37 -15.72 -4.39
C PRO A 444 10.62 -16.34 -5.77
N PHE A 445 10.75 -15.53 -6.80
CA PHE A 445 11.08 -15.97 -8.15
C PHE A 445 12.55 -15.72 -8.46
N ASN A 446 13.23 -16.73 -8.99
CA ASN A 446 14.65 -16.67 -9.36
C ASN A 446 14.79 -16.51 -10.88
N ARG A 447 15.17 -15.31 -11.33
CA ARG A 447 15.37 -14.99 -12.75
C ARG A 447 16.44 -15.83 -13.46
N SER A 448 17.44 -16.32 -12.75
CA SER A 448 18.52 -17.10 -13.36
C SER A 448 18.10 -18.54 -13.66
N THR A 449 17.23 -19.11 -12.84
CA THR A 449 16.71 -20.48 -13.03
C THR A 449 15.34 -20.50 -13.67
N LEU A 450 14.63 -19.37 -13.71
CA LEU A 450 13.25 -19.23 -14.11
C LEU A 450 12.28 -20.10 -13.27
N LEU A 451 12.62 -20.33 -12.01
CA LEU A 451 11.83 -21.11 -11.06
C LEU A 451 11.56 -20.31 -9.79
N PHE A 452 10.54 -20.73 -9.06
CA PHE A 452 10.24 -20.21 -7.73
C PHE A 452 11.05 -20.94 -6.66
N ASP A 453 11.50 -20.20 -5.65
CA ASP A 453 12.05 -20.78 -4.44
C ASP A 453 10.89 -21.31 -3.57
N THR A 454 10.83 -22.63 -3.38
CA THR A 454 9.80 -23.29 -2.56
C THR A 454 10.29 -23.59 -1.13
N VAL A 455 11.55 -23.28 -0.83
CA VAL A 455 12.14 -23.47 0.50
C VAL A 455 12.00 -22.19 1.34
N ASN A 456 12.30 -21.04 0.76
CA ASN A 456 12.27 -19.75 1.43
C ASN A 456 10.93 -19.00 1.23
N VAL A 457 9.82 -19.75 1.20
CA VAL A 457 8.47 -19.18 1.10
C VAL A 457 8.12 -18.49 2.41
N LYS A 458 7.76 -17.20 2.35
CA LYS A 458 7.17 -16.52 3.51
C LYS A 458 5.68 -16.82 3.59
N ILE A 459 5.20 -17.00 4.81
CA ILE A 459 3.84 -17.48 5.07
C ILE A 459 3.19 -16.53 6.08
N GLY A 460 2.06 -15.95 5.71
CA GLY A 460 1.25 -15.11 6.60
C GLY A 460 0.63 -15.89 7.78
N ASN A 461 0.06 -15.17 8.72
CA ASN A 461 -0.41 -15.75 9.98
C ASN A 461 -1.92 -16.07 10.02
N THR A 462 -2.70 -15.58 9.05
CA THR A 462 -4.16 -15.76 9.01
C THR A 462 -4.52 -16.98 8.17
N VAL A 463 -5.27 -17.92 8.75
CA VAL A 463 -5.85 -19.06 8.05
C VAL A 463 -7.21 -18.66 7.51
N LEU A 464 -7.45 -18.80 6.20
CA LEU A 464 -8.76 -18.57 5.61
C LEU A 464 -9.78 -19.65 6.04
N PRO A 465 -11.08 -19.31 6.12
CA PRO A 465 -12.11 -20.29 6.36
C PRO A 465 -12.14 -21.32 5.23
N SER A 466 -12.68 -22.50 5.55
CA SER A 466 -13.07 -23.52 4.56
C SER A 466 -14.39 -23.09 3.94
N GLY A 467 -14.43 -22.98 2.63
CA GLY A 467 -15.56 -22.45 1.86
C GLY A 467 -15.02 -21.49 0.78
N MET A 468 -15.47 -21.65 -0.47
CA MET A 468 -14.99 -20.82 -1.58
C MET A 468 -15.14 -19.31 -1.29
N PRO A 469 -14.30 -18.45 -1.86
CA PRO A 469 -13.34 -18.71 -2.95
C PRO A 469 -11.85 -18.64 -2.56
N GLY A 470 -11.49 -18.43 -1.30
CA GLY A 470 -10.16 -17.98 -0.91
C GLY A 470 -10.07 -16.46 -0.90
N ALA A 471 -8.87 -15.87 -1.00
CA ALA A 471 -8.68 -14.42 -1.00
C ALA A 471 -8.57 -13.84 -2.41
N MET A 472 -9.06 -12.61 -2.58
CA MET A 472 -8.89 -11.79 -3.77
C MET A 472 -7.77 -10.78 -3.52
N LEU A 473 -6.69 -10.87 -4.27
CA LEU A 473 -5.45 -10.14 -4.03
C LEU A 473 -5.24 -9.01 -5.05
N SER A 474 -4.70 -7.89 -4.60
CA SER A 474 -4.17 -6.81 -5.44
C SER A 474 -2.88 -6.26 -4.82
N LEU A 475 -2.04 -5.62 -5.60
CA LEU A 475 -0.81 -5.02 -5.11
C LEU A 475 -0.64 -3.58 -5.61
N SER A 476 -0.11 -2.73 -4.76
CA SER A 476 0.23 -1.36 -5.11
C SER A 476 1.65 -1.01 -4.67
N SER A 477 2.34 -0.19 -5.47
CA SER A 477 3.62 0.41 -5.10
C SER A 477 3.95 1.62 -5.98
N ASN A 478 4.93 2.41 -5.58
CA ASN A 478 5.55 3.43 -6.42
C ASN A 478 6.73 2.82 -7.19
N GLY A 479 6.42 2.05 -8.24
CA GLY A 479 7.41 1.26 -8.94
C GLY A 479 8.19 0.34 -7.99
N ALA A 480 9.50 0.38 -8.10
CA ALA A 480 10.42 -0.36 -7.23
C ALA A 480 10.96 0.48 -6.06
N GLN A 481 10.28 1.53 -5.59
CA GLN A 481 10.74 2.30 -4.44
C GLN A 481 10.59 1.48 -3.14
N PRO A 482 11.63 1.43 -2.28
CA PRO A 482 11.57 0.69 -1.01
C PRO A 482 10.44 1.21 -0.11
N GLY A 483 9.78 0.31 0.61
CA GLY A 483 8.74 0.65 1.58
C GLY A 483 7.41 1.10 0.96
N THR A 484 7.20 0.94 -0.36
CA THR A 484 5.94 1.31 -1.01
C THR A 484 5.09 0.12 -1.47
N GLY A 485 5.65 -1.09 -1.45
CA GLY A 485 4.94 -2.30 -1.85
C GLY A 485 3.93 -2.76 -0.79
N ILE A 486 2.64 -2.74 -1.11
CA ILE A 486 1.56 -3.20 -0.23
C ILE A 486 0.73 -4.24 -0.97
N LEU A 487 0.61 -5.42 -0.36
CA LEU A 487 -0.31 -6.45 -0.82
C LEU A 487 -1.66 -6.28 -0.09
N TRP A 488 -2.71 -6.11 -0.86
CA TRP A 488 -4.10 -5.97 -0.40
C TRP A 488 -4.84 -7.29 -0.59
N ALA A 489 -5.54 -7.73 0.44
CA ALA A 489 -6.30 -8.97 0.42
C ALA A 489 -7.73 -8.75 0.91
N ASN A 490 -8.70 -9.12 0.07
CA ASN A 490 -10.12 -9.19 0.42
C ASN A 490 -10.54 -10.65 0.55
N HIS A 491 -11.10 -11.05 1.69
CA HIS A 491 -11.52 -12.44 1.90
C HIS A 491 -12.67 -12.56 2.92
N PRO A 492 -13.40 -13.70 2.97
CA PRO A 492 -14.41 -13.95 3.99
C PRO A 492 -13.74 -14.16 5.36
N ILE A 493 -14.42 -13.74 6.43
CA ILE A 493 -13.98 -13.99 7.81
C ILE A 493 -14.34 -15.41 8.26
N HIS A 494 -15.52 -15.88 7.85
CA HIS A 494 -16.02 -17.22 8.15
C HIS A 494 -17.10 -17.63 7.15
N GLY A 495 -17.45 -18.91 7.14
CA GLY A 495 -18.55 -19.47 6.33
C GLY A 495 -18.17 -19.71 4.87
N ASP A 496 -19.17 -20.16 4.09
CA ASP A 496 -19.04 -20.44 2.66
C ASP A 496 -19.57 -19.26 1.84
N ALA A 497 -18.66 -18.43 1.35
CA ALA A 497 -19.01 -17.25 0.54
C ALA A 497 -19.50 -17.60 -0.87
N ASN A 498 -19.41 -18.86 -1.31
CA ASN A 498 -19.99 -19.22 -2.60
C ASN A 498 -21.51 -19.32 -2.54
N HIS A 499 -22.05 -19.81 -1.42
CA HIS A 499 -23.48 -20.15 -1.29
C HIS A 499 -24.25 -19.21 -0.34
N ALA A 500 -23.58 -18.24 0.28
CA ALA A 500 -24.18 -17.27 1.18
C ALA A 500 -23.45 -15.93 1.18
N ASP A 501 -24.16 -14.89 1.57
CA ASP A 501 -23.57 -13.60 1.90
C ASP A 501 -22.92 -13.68 3.28
N VAL A 502 -21.60 -13.59 3.35
CA VAL A 502 -20.82 -13.73 4.59
C VAL A 502 -20.00 -12.46 4.87
N PRO A 503 -19.68 -12.16 6.15
CA PRO A 503 -18.84 -11.03 6.47
C PRO A 503 -17.45 -11.16 5.85
N GLY A 504 -16.91 -10.03 5.39
CA GLY A 504 -15.59 -9.94 4.81
C GLY A 504 -14.62 -9.08 5.60
N VAL A 505 -13.36 -9.13 5.20
CA VAL A 505 -12.28 -8.30 5.73
C VAL A 505 -11.35 -7.86 4.61
N LEU A 506 -10.87 -6.63 4.69
CA LEU A 506 -9.76 -6.12 3.89
C LEU A 506 -8.52 -6.06 4.78
N GLN A 507 -7.42 -6.66 4.31
CA GLN A 507 -6.11 -6.64 4.99
C GLN A 507 -5.05 -6.04 4.07
N ALA A 508 -4.05 -5.42 4.66
CA ALA A 508 -2.86 -4.89 4.00
C ALA A 508 -1.60 -5.52 4.60
N PHE A 509 -0.69 -6.00 3.75
CA PHE A 509 0.57 -6.59 4.15
C PHE A 509 1.74 -5.88 3.48
N ASP A 510 2.91 -5.86 4.13
CA ASP A 510 4.15 -5.51 3.47
C ASP A 510 4.42 -6.51 2.35
N ALA A 511 4.49 -6.02 1.10
CA ALA A 511 4.70 -6.90 -0.04
C ALA A 511 6.09 -7.55 -0.06
N THR A 512 7.08 -7.01 0.66
CA THR A 512 8.40 -7.63 0.80
C THR A 512 8.43 -8.69 1.91
N ASP A 513 7.44 -8.65 2.81
CA ASP A 513 7.31 -9.60 3.93
C ASP A 513 5.85 -9.78 4.38
N VAL A 514 5.15 -10.76 3.83
CA VAL A 514 3.75 -11.05 4.17
C VAL A 514 3.51 -11.55 5.60
N THR A 515 4.57 -11.77 6.38
CA THR A 515 4.43 -12.02 7.83
C THR A 515 4.13 -10.74 8.61
N HIS A 516 4.33 -9.57 7.96
CA HIS A 516 4.07 -8.25 8.51
C HIS A 516 2.75 -7.70 7.96
N GLU A 517 1.69 -7.85 8.74
CA GLU A 517 0.39 -7.23 8.50
C GLU A 517 0.44 -5.77 8.92
N LEU A 518 0.16 -4.85 7.97
CA LEU A 518 0.22 -3.40 8.17
C LEU A 518 -1.09 -2.86 8.74
N TRP A 519 -2.21 -3.40 8.24
CA TRP A 519 -3.53 -2.92 8.59
C TRP A 519 -4.61 -3.98 8.30
N ASN A 520 -5.72 -3.88 9.04
CA ASN A 520 -6.85 -4.79 8.93
C ASN A 520 -8.16 -4.06 9.24
N SER A 521 -9.16 -4.17 8.38
CA SER A 521 -10.45 -3.50 8.57
C SER A 521 -11.21 -3.94 9.83
N ASN A 522 -10.85 -5.08 10.41
CA ASN A 522 -11.43 -5.55 11.68
C ASN A 522 -10.76 -4.95 12.91
N TRP A 523 -9.57 -4.33 12.78
CA TRP A 523 -8.92 -3.69 13.92
C TRP A 523 -9.71 -2.49 14.44
N ASN A 524 -10.47 -1.83 13.55
CA ASN A 524 -11.45 -0.83 13.93
C ASN A 524 -12.77 -1.08 13.17
N SER A 525 -13.43 -2.20 13.46
CA SER A 525 -14.62 -2.65 12.72
C SER A 525 -15.79 -1.66 12.74
N LYS A 526 -15.83 -0.76 13.72
CA LYS A 526 -16.87 0.28 13.79
C LYS A 526 -16.71 1.33 12.68
N ARG A 527 -15.47 1.65 12.29
CA ARG A 527 -15.16 2.57 11.19
C ARG A 527 -14.96 1.83 9.87
N ASP A 528 -14.22 0.71 9.91
CA ASP A 528 -13.55 0.14 8.75
C ASP A 528 -14.18 -1.16 8.24
N ALA A 529 -15.21 -1.69 8.90
CA ALA A 529 -15.82 -2.96 8.49
C ALA A 529 -16.34 -2.89 7.04
N ILE A 530 -15.86 -3.80 6.17
CA ILE A 530 -16.30 -3.82 4.78
C ILE A 530 -17.76 -4.28 4.60
N GLY A 531 -18.38 -4.87 5.62
CA GLY A 531 -19.67 -5.51 5.51
C GLY A 531 -19.57 -6.90 4.89
N THR A 532 -20.42 -7.21 3.91
CA THR A 532 -20.46 -8.52 3.27
C THR A 532 -19.42 -8.63 2.17
N PHE A 533 -18.65 -9.72 2.17
CA PHE A 533 -17.61 -10.05 1.22
C PHE A 533 -18.16 -10.15 -0.21
N ALA A 534 -17.53 -9.46 -1.15
CA ALA A 534 -17.79 -9.59 -2.58
C ALA A 534 -16.83 -10.62 -3.19
N LYS A 535 -17.32 -11.83 -3.45
CA LYS A 535 -16.52 -12.89 -4.06
C LYS A 535 -16.12 -12.53 -5.49
N PHE A 536 -14.91 -12.94 -5.88
CA PHE A 536 -14.31 -12.72 -7.21
C PHE A 536 -14.05 -11.25 -7.55
N VAL A 537 -14.06 -10.35 -6.55
CA VAL A 537 -13.78 -8.94 -6.75
C VAL A 537 -12.50 -8.54 -6.03
N PHE A 538 -11.54 -8.08 -6.81
CA PHE A 538 -10.23 -7.64 -6.33
C PHE A 538 -10.29 -6.20 -5.81
N PRO A 539 -9.57 -5.85 -4.74
CA PRO A 539 -9.42 -4.45 -4.32
C PRO A 539 -8.86 -3.58 -5.47
N THR A 540 -9.46 -2.42 -5.72
CA THR A 540 -8.93 -1.46 -6.68
C THR A 540 -8.15 -0.39 -5.98
N VAL A 541 -6.86 -0.26 -6.29
CA VAL A 541 -5.97 0.72 -5.66
C VAL A 541 -5.58 1.79 -6.66
N ALA A 542 -5.91 3.05 -6.37
CA ALA A 542 -5.57 4.19 -7.22
C ALA A 542 -5.57 5.50 -6.42
N ASN A 543 -4.59 6.37 -6.67
CA ASN A 543 -4.55 7.74 -6.19
C ASN A 543 -4.69 7.86 -4.66
N GLY A 544 -3.98 7.01 -3.91
CA GLY A 544 -3.99 7.01 -2.45
C GLY A 544 -5.23 6.38 -1.82
N LYS A 545 -6.04 5.65 -2.58
CA LYS A 545 -7.29 5.04 -2.12
C LYS A 545 -7.42 3.58 -2.52
N VAL A 546 -8.17 2.83 -1.71
CA VAL A 546 -8.58 1.45 -1.97
C VAL A 546 -10.10 1.41 -2.08
N TYR A 547 -10.61 1.07 -3.24
CA TYR A 547 -12.04 0.96 -3.54
C TYR A 547 -12.46 -0.48 -3.40
N MET A 548 -13.36 -0.74 -2.45
CA MET A 548 -13.86 -2.06 -2.10
C MET A 548 -15.32 -2.25 -2.51
N ALA A 549 -15.55 -3.18 -3.44
CA ALA A 549 -16.89 -3.68 -3.72
C ALA A 549 -17.41 -4.52 -2.55
N THR A 550 -18.71 -4.44 -2.28
CA THR A 550 -19.36 -5.25 -1.25
C THR A 550 -20.68 -5.86 -1.74
N PHE A 551 -21.12 -6.91 -1.08
CA PHE A 551 -22.49 -7.42 -1.23
C PHE A 551 -23.48 -6.76 -0.26
N SER A 552 -23.02 -5.75 0.50
CA SER A 552 -23.87 -4.91 1.36
C SER A 552 -24.45 -3.71 0.62
N ASN A 553 -24.50 -3.71 -0.71
CA ASN A 553 -25.02 -2.62 -1.55
C ASN A 553 -24.24 -1.30 -1.35
N LYS A 554 -22.92 -1.40 -1.17
CA LYS A 554 -22.02 -0.28 -0.97
C LYS A 554 -20.72 -0.48 -1.70
N LEU A 555 -20.16 0.62 -2.20
CA LEU A 555 -18.76 0.78 -2.48
C LEU A 555 -18.13 1.45 -1.26
N ASN A 556 -17.22 0.78 -0.56
CA ASN A 556 -16.43 1.39 0.51
C ASN A 556 -15.10 1.91 -0.06
N VAL A 557 -14.66 3.07 0.41
CA VAL A 557 -13.42 3.70 -0.03
C VAL A 557 -12.53 3.95 1.19
N TYR A 558 -11.36 3.33 1.16
CA TYR A 558 -10.34 3.46 2.20
C TYR A 558 -9.21 4.34 1.71
N GLY A 559 -8.58 5.07 2.60
CA GLY A 559 -7.47 5.97 2.30
C GLY A 559 -6.80 6.48 3.55
N LEU A 560 -5.81 7.37 3.36
CA LEU A 560 -5.18 8.04 4.49
C LEU A 560 -6.20 8.96 5.15
N ASN A 561 -6.48 8.67 6.40
CA ASN A 561 -7.25 9.57 7.25
C ASN A 561 -6.25 10.56 7.85
N PRO A 562 -6.44 11.85 7.70
CA PRO A 562 -5.74 12.78 8.58
C PRO A 562 -6.18 12.41 10.01
N PRO A 563 -5.26 12.30 10.98
CA PRO A 563 -5.66 12.17 12.37
C PRO A 563 -6.69 13.28 12.65
N PRO A 564 -7.75 13.00 13.44
CA PRO A 564 -8.70 14.03 13.81
C PRO A 564 -7.89 15.24 14.28
N ALA A 565 -8.17 16.42 13.71
CA ALA A 565 -7.42 17.63 14.04
C ALA A 565 -7.36 17.72 15.56
N SER A 566 -6.16 17.67 16.12
CA SER A 566 -5.98 17.81 17.56
C SER A 566 -6.75 19.06 17.99
N PRO A 567 -7.59 18.99 19.00
CA PRO A 567 -8.36 20.14 19.47
C PRO A 567 -7.46 21.28 19.93
N CYS A 568 -6.16 21.09 19.93
CA CYS A 568 -5.19 22.12 20.26
C CYS A 568 -4.11 22.32 19.20
N SER A 569 -3.74 23.59 19.03
CA SER A 569 -2.70 24.03 18.09
C SER A 569 -1.27 23.78 18.58
N ASN A 570 -1.08 23.22 19.77
CA ASN A 570 0.23 23.10 20.41
C ASN A 570 0.74 21.67 20.34
N THR A 571 1.90 21.49 19.74
CA THR A 571 2.63 20.21 19.69
C THR A 571 3.23 19.86 21.07
N ILE A 572 3.38 18.58 21.34
CA ILE A 572 4.15 18.11 22.51
C ILE A 572 5.57 18.71 22.50
N PRO A 573 6.19 18.95 23.66
CA PRO A 573 7.55 19.47 23.71
C PRO A 573 8.50 18.56 22.89
N PRO A 574 9.48 19.15 22.17
CA PRO A 574 10.25 18.44 21.13
C PRO A 574 10.98 17.15 21.56
N VAL A 575 11.22 17.00 22.85
CA VAL A 575 11.91 15.82 23.39
C VAL A 575 10.95 14.67 23.77
N TRP A 576 9.65 14.96 23.85
CA TRP A 576 8.63 13.96 24.10
C TRP A 576 8.11 13.38 22.81
N GLN A 577 7.77 12.10 22.85
CA GLN A 577 7.12 11.34 21.79
C GLN A 577 5.80 10.79 22.30
N SER A 578 4.89 10.44 21.42
CA SER A 578 3.66 9.75 21.76
C SER A 578 3.38 8.63 20.78
N ALA A 579 2.83 7.52 21.28
CA ALA A 579 2.42 6.38 20.45
C ALA A 579 1.38 5.54 21.19
N ASP A 580 0.54 4.88 20.40
CA ASP A 580 -0.28 3.81 20.93
C ASP A 580 0.55 2.54 21.10
N ILE A 581 0.33 1.86 22.22
CA ILE A 581 0.94 0.58 22.55
C ILE A 581 -0.12 -0.49 22.48
N GLY A 582 0.10 -1.52 21.65
CA GLY A 582 -0.89 -2.56 21.42
C GLY A 582 -2.08 -2.09 20.60
N TYR A 583 -3.14 -2.87 20.60
CA TYR A 583 -4.34 -2.55 19.83
C TYR A 583 -5.25 -1.59 20.61
N VAL A 584 -5.45 -0.39 20.08
CA VAL A 584 -6.42 0.61 20.53
C VAL A 584 -7.46 0.84 19.44
N ALA A 585 -8.75 0.75 19.77
CA ALA A 585 -9.81 0.93 18.77
C ALA A 585 -9.94 2.38 18.28
N TYR A 586 -9.59 3.34 19.12
CA TYR A 586 -9.49 4.75 18.79
C TYR A 586 -8.06 5.21 19.07
N PRO A 587 -7.35 5.73 18.06
CA PRO A 587 -6.01 6.27 18.27
C PRO A 587 -5.98 7.29 19.39
N GLY A 588 -4.97 7.17 20.24
CA GLY A 588 -4.71 8.14 21.28
C GLY A 588 -4.05 9.40 20.70
N ASP A 589 -4.20 10.51 21.42
CA ASP A 589 -3.57 11.79 21.08
C ASP A 589 -3.19 12.52 22.38
N VAL A 590 -2.26 13.46 22.26
CA VAL A 590 -1.84 14.31 23.36
C VAL A 590 -1.73 15.76 22.95
N CYS A 591 -2.35 16.63 23.73
CA CYS A 591 -2.30 18.06 23.59
C CYS A 591 -1.59 18.67 24.80
N VAL A 592 -0.66 19.60 24.59
CA VAL A 592 0.03 20.31 25.68
C VAL A 592 -0.24 21.80 25.60
N ASP A 593 -0.88 22.34 26.62
CA ASP A 593 -1.08 23.79 26.77
C ASP A 593 -0.57 24.25 28.14
N ASN A 594 0.34 25.21 28.12
CA ASN A 594 0.95 25.78 29.35
C ASN A 594 1.43 24.71 30.34
N GLY A 595 2.05 23.61 29.87
CA GLY A 595 2.55 22.52 30.68
C GLY A 595 1.48 21.53 31.18
N THR A 596 0.24 21.68 30.75
CA THR A 596 -0.86 20.75 30.99
C THR A 596 -1.01 19.80 29.80
N TYR A 597 -0.93 18.51 30.03
CA TYR A 597 -1.09 17.43 29.06
C TYR A 597 -2.53 16.91 29.11
N THR A 598 -3.27 17.11 28.05
CA THR A 598 -4.58 16.47 27.84
C THR A 598 -4.37 15.27 26.94
N ILE A 599 -4.52 14.08 27.49
CA ILE A 599 -4.23 12.81 26.79
C ILE A 599 -5.57 12.11 26.50
N THR A 600 -5.83 11.78 25.26
CA THR A 600 -6.94 10.92 24.86
C THR A 600 -6.42 9.51 24.56
N SER A 601 -7.20 8.50 24.88
CA SER A 601 -6.87 7.11 24.61
C SER A 601 -8.13 6.26 24.54
N SER A 602 -8.02 5.12 23.88
CA SER A 602 -8.83 3.93 24.14
C SER A 602 -7.91 2.83 24.67
N GLY A 603 -8.26 1.57 24.58
CA GLY A 603 -7.42 0.45 24.96
C GLY A 603 -8.03 -0.41 26.06
N ASP A 604 -7.77 -1.72 25.96
CA ASP A 604 -8.38 -2.69 26.87
C ASP A 604 -7.78 -2.64 28.27
N ASP A 605 -6.46 -2.58 28.41
CA ASP A 605 -5.81 -2.49 29.72
C ASP A 605 -4.27 -2.34 29.62
N ILE A 606 -3.64 -2.01 30.75
CA ILE A 606 -2.22 -2.20 31.06
C ILE A 606 -2.16 -3.37 32.04
N TRP A 607 -2.20 -4.61 31.54
CA TRP A 607 -2.32 -5.81 32.38
C TRP A 607 -1.98 -7.09 31.58
N ASN A 608 -2.20 -8.27 32.21
CA ASN A 608 -1.98 -9.59 31.61
C ASN A 608 -0.60 -9.74 30.95
N THR A 609 -0.56 -10.30 29.73
CA THR A 609 0.68 -10.55 28.97
C THR A 609 0.95 -9.51 27.89
N ALA A 610 -0.01 -8.61 27.62
CA ALA A 610 0.11 -7.53 26.62
C ALA A 610 -0.75 -6.33 27.03
N ASP A 611 -0.31 -5.12 26.68
CA ASP A 611 -0.92 -3.84 27.04
C ASP A 611 -1.63 -3.22 25.81
N ALA A 612 -2.68 -2.41 26.07
CA ALA A 612 -3.35 -1.58 25.08
C ALA A 612 -3.67 -0.19 25.67
N PHE A 613 -2.90 0.86 25.26
CA PHE A 613 -2.98 2.20 25.84
C PHE A 613 -2.23 3.25 25.02
N HIS A 614 -2.43 4.54 25.31
CA HIS A 614 -1.62 5.63 24.76
C HIS A 614 -0.48 6.00 25.68
N TYR A 615 0.73 6.19 25.11
CA TYR A 615 1.97 6.47 25.85
C TYR A 615 2.63 7.75 25.36
N VAL A 616 2.88 8.68 26.28
CA VAL A 616 3.63 9.93 26.06
C VAL A 616 4.96 9.82 26.77
N PHE A 617 6.09 9.74 26.05
CA PHE A 617 7.32 9.21 26.61
C PHE A 617 8.60 9.87 26.11
N GLN A 618 9.68 9.61 26.83
CA GLN A 618 11.07 9.84 26.42
C GLN A 618 11.91 8.59 26.65
N LYS A 619 13.04 8.50 25.96
CA LYS A 619 14.04 7.46 26.18
C LYS A 619 14.91 7.80 27.38
N VAL A 620 15.10 6.87 28.31
CA VAL A 620 15.98 7.05 29.48
C VAL A 620 17.43 6.88 29.02
N ILE A 621 18.26 7.86 29.33
CA ILE A 621 19.68 7.90 28.92
C ILE A 621 20.64 7.88 30.12
N THR A 622 20.14 7.77 31.35
CA THR A 622 20.93 7.79 32.60
C THR A 622 20.50 6.68 33.54
N ASN A 623 21.39 6.31 34.48
CA ASN A 623 21.08 5.31 35.50
C ASN A 623 20.26 5.85 36.67
N GLU A 624 19.96 7.15 36.67
CA GLU A 624 19.21 7.84 37.73
C GLU A 624 18.20 8.78 37.09
N THR A 625 16.92 8.43 37.18
CA THR A 625 15.83 9.15 36.48
C THR A 625 14.64 9.31 37.43
N GLU A 626 14.09 10.50 37.54
CA GLU A 626 12.87 10.80 38.26
C GLU A 626 11.82 11.41 37.32
N LEU A 627 10.64 10.78 37.23
CA LEU A 627 9.46 11.41 36.65
C LEU A 627 8.43 11.66 37.75
N THR A 628 8.01 12.93 37.82
CA THR A 628 6.93 13.41 38.68
C THR A 628 5.81 13.98 37.83
N ILE A 629 4.58 13.64 38.16
CA ILE A 629 3.38 14.17 37.50
C ILE A 629 2.29 14.44 38.54
N ARG A 630 1.33 15.33 38.22
CA ARG A 630 0.04 15.37 38.91
C ARG A 630 -1.05 14.92 37.92
N VAL A 631 -1.76 13.85 38.22
CA VAL A 631 -2.98 13.46 37.51
C VAL A 631 -4.09 14.36 38.02
N ALA A 632 -4.46 15.38 37.19
CA ALA A 632 -5.46 16.37 37.56
C ALA A 632 -6.89 15.80 37.45
N SER A 633 -7.15 15.00 36.41
CA SER A 633 -8.41 14.30 36.24
C SER A 633 -8.23 13.05 35.34
N ILE A 634 -9.16 12.11 35.46
CA ILE A 634 -9.28 10.92 34.61
C ILE A 634 -10.76 10.62 34.37
N ASN A 635 -11.15 10.41 33.10
CA ASN A 635 -12.51 10.00 32.77
C ASN A 635 -12.83 8.62 33.33
N ASN A 636 -14.01 8.49 33.94
CA ASN A 636 -14.50 7.19 34.42
C ASN A 636 -15.19 6.41 33.26
N THR A 637 -14.38 5.96 32.32
CA THR A 637 -14.81 5.07 31.21
C THR A 637 -14.98 3.62 31.69
N ASN A 638 -14.26 3.27 32.73
CA ASN A 638 -14.30 2.02 33.47
C ASN A 638 -13.65 2.27 34.85
N SER A 639 -14.09 1.57 35.90
CA SER A 639 -13.54 1.71 37.25
C SER A 639 -12.04 1.38 37.36
N PHE A 640 -11.48 0.68 36.35
CA PHE A 640 -10.08 0.33 36.22
C PHE A 640 -9.34 1.08 35.10
N ALA A 641 -9.93 2.11 34.48
CA ALA A 641 -9.16 3.02 33.63
C ALA A 641 -7.93 3.52 34.39
N LYS A 642 -6.78 3.70 33.74
CA LYS A 642 -5.51 3.99 34.42
C LYS A 642 -4.82 5.17 33.77
N CYS A 643 -4.41 6.14 34.61
CA CYS A 643 -3.49 7.19 34.19
C CYS A 643 -2.34 7.30 35.20
N GLY A 644 -1.09 7.33 34.73
CA GLY A 644 0.05 7.41 35.65
C GLY A 644 1.41 7.39 34.95
N ILE A 645 2.45 7.10 35.73
CA ILE A 645 3.82 7.01 35.25
C ILE A 645 4.15 5.55 34.92
N MET A 646 4.87 5.34 33.81
CA MET A 646 5.42 4.04 33.44
C MET A 646 6.89 4.15 33.03
N PHE A 647 7.70 3.18 33.49
CA PHE A 647 8.97 2.81 32.86
C PHE A 647 8.81 1.49 32.16
N ARG A 648 9.27 1.37 30.90
CA ARG A 648 9.19 0.12 30.12
C ARG A 648 10.42 -0.12 29.26
N GLN A 649 10.75 -1.38 29.05
CA GLN A 649 11.98 -1.78 28.35
C GLN A 649 11.95 -1.39 26.87
N ASN A 650 10.82 -1.61 26.18
CA ASN A 650 10.60 -1.31 24.75
C ASN A 650 9.14 -0.91 24.50
N LEU A 651 8.77 -0.62 23.26
CA LEU A 651 7.41 -0.20 22.90
C LEU A 651 6.49 -1.37 22.51
N ASP A 652 6.94 -2.63 22.60
CA ASP A 652 6.11 -3.80 22.33
C ASP A 652 4.99 -3.94 23.37
N PRO A 653 3.78 -4.41 23.00
CA PRO A 653 2.68 -4.60 23.96
C PRO A 653 3.03 -5.49 25.15
N GLY A 654 3.85 -6.52 24.94
CA GLY A 654 4.30 -7.46 25.98
C GLY A 654 5.54 -7.00 26.77
N SER A 655 5.99 -5.74 26.62
CA SER A 655 7.23 -5.25 27.24
C SER A 655 7.25 -5.40 28.76
N PRO A 656 8.40 -5.74 29.38
CA PRO A 656 8.61 -5.55 30.81
C PRO A 656 8.37 -4.09 31.21
N TYR A 657 7.68 -3.87 32.32
CA TYR A 657 7.39 -2.51 32.82
C TYR A 657 7.21 -2.44 34.31
N ILE A 658 7.34 -1.25 34.86
CA ILE A 658 6.79 -0.83 36.14
C ILE A 658 5.96 0.43 35.95
N SER A 659 4.78 0.50 36.56
CA SER A 659 3.93 1.67 36.58
C SER A 659 3.40 1.98 37.98
N ILE A 660 3.15 3.29 38.21
CA ILE A 660 2.30 3.76 39.30
C ILE A 660 1.15 4.54 38.64
N SER A 661 -0.07 4.11 38.88
CA SER A 661 -1.25 4.63 38.18
C SER A 661 -2.38 4.92 39.14
N LEU A 662 -3.12 5.98 38.86
CA LEU A 662 -4.37 6.36 39.51
C LEU A 662 -5.56 5.88 38.69
N ILE A 663 -6.62 5.40 39.34
CA ILE A 663 -7.85 4.92 38.70
C ILE A 663 -9.09 5.70 39.18
N PRO A 664 -10.19 5.72 38.40
CA PRO A 664 -11.43 6.45 38.77
C PRO A 664 -12.08 6.00 40.06
N SER A 665 -11.88 4.74 40.50
CA SER A 665 -12.38 4.24 41.80
C SER A 665 -11.57 4.75 42.98
N ASN A 666 -10.77 5.82 42.79
CA ASN A 666 -9.98 6.49 43.83
C ASN A 666 -8.96 5.58 44.52
N GLN A 667 -8.16 4.87 43.70
CA GLN A 667 -7.05 4.07 44.20
C GLN A 667 -5.79 4.31 43.35
N ILE A 668 -4.61 4.17 44.03
CA ILE A 668 -3.31 4.18 43.39
C ILE A 668 -2.78 2.74 43.40
N TYR A 669 -2.29 2.28 42.23
CA TYR A 669 -1.73 0.95 41.98
C TYR A 669 -0.26 1.05 41.59
N ILE A 670 0.54 0.09 42.01
CA ILE A 670 1.84 -0.23 41.42
C ILE A 670 1.69 -1.56 40.70
N GLN A 671 2.06 -1.60 39.40
CA GLN A 671 1.98 -2.80 38.59
C GLN A 671 3.31 -3.08 37.90
N THR A 672 3.66 -4.34 37.71
CA THR A 672 4.88 -4.75 37.02
C THR A 672 4.66 -5.94 36.12
N ARG A 673 5.40 -5.97 35.01
CA ARG A 673 5.68 -7.15 34.20
C ARG A 673 7.19 -7.31 34.12
N THR A 674 7.75 -8.39 34.65
CA THR A 674 9.18 -8.55 34.80
C THR A 674 9.89 -9.23 33.63
N SER A 675 9.13 -9.82 32.68
CA SER A 675 9.67 -10.45 31.48
C SER A 675 8.79 -10.18 30.29
N GLN A 676 9.36 -10.23 29.08
CA GLN A 676 8.63 -10.08 27.82
C GLN A 676 7.45 -11.06 27.75
N SER A 677 6.25 -10.54 27.48
CA SER A 677 4.99 -11.29 27.45
C SER A 677 4.67 -12.11 28.71
N GLY A 678 5.30 -11.79 29.82
CA GLY A 678 4.97 -12.35 31.14
C GLY A 678 3.67 -11.75 31.70
N SER A 679 3.07 -12.40 32.68
CA SER A 679 1.87 -11.86 33.35
C SER A 679 2.20 -10.66 34.22
N ALA A 680 1.39 -9.62 34.12
CA ALA A 680 1.49 -8.46 35.02
C ALA A 680 0.97 -8.81 36.44
N VAL A 681 1.51 -8.17 37.44
CA VAL A 681 1.13 -8.34 38.83
C VAL A 681 1.06 -7.00 39.58
N ASN A 682 0.21 -6.89 40.59
CA ASN A 682 0.19 -5.77 41.51
C ASN A 682 1.32 -5.91 42.53
N VAL A 683 1.91 -4.79 42.93
CA VAL A 683 2.97 -4.73 43.92
C VAL A 683 2.49 -3.92 45.12
N GLY A 684 2.65 -4.48 46.31
CA GLY A 684 2.27 -3.81 47.56
C GLY A 684 0.76 -3.69 47.77
N THR A 685 0.36 -2.78 48.65
CA THR A 685 -1.05 -2.51 48.99
C THR A 685 -1.52 -1.26 48.24
N ASN A 686 -2.71 -1.31 47.62
CA ASN A 686 -3.30 -0.16 46.98
C ASN A 686 -3.63 0.94 48.00
N ILE A 687 -3.45 2.19 47.58
CA ILE A 687 -3.69 3.36 48.42
C ILE A 687 -4.97 4.07 47.98
N ALA A 688 -5.86 4.37 48.91
CA ALA A 688 -7.15 5.00 48.66
C ALA A 688 -7.02 6.53 48.46
N HIS A 689 -6.68 6.95 47.25
CA HIS A 689 -6.64 8.35 46.84
C HIS A 689 -7.12 8.50 45.38
N GLY A 690 -7.86 9.57 45.10
CA GLY A 690 -8.37 9.91 43.76
C GLY A 690 -7.72 11.17 43.20
N ALA A 691 -7.96 11.43 41.89
CA ALA A 691 -7.53 12.68 41.26
C ALA A 691 -8.23 13.90 41.88
N PRO A 692 -7.55 15.07 42.03
CA PRO A 692 -6.17 15.31 41.62
C PRO A 692 -5.16 14.81 42.62
N TYR A 693 -4.13 14.11 42.16
CA TYR A 693 -3.08 13.57 43.01
C TYR A 693 -1.72 13.47 42.32
N TRP A 694 -0.62 13.57 43.11
CA TRP A 694 0.73 13.53 42.58
C TRP A 694 1.31 12.12 42.65
N LEU A 695 2.00 11.72 41.56
CA LEU A 695 2.70 10.45 41.43
C LEU A 695 4.16 10.68 41.09
N ARG A 696 5.04 9.80 41.55
CA ARG A 696 6.48 9.83 41.27
C ARG A 696 7.03 8.42 41.15
N ILE A 697 7.83 8.19 40.13
CA ILE A 697 8.79 7.07 40.10
C ILE A 697 10.19 7.66 40.01
N TYR A 698 11.06 7.19 40.90
CA TYR A 698 12.48 7.50 40.93
C TYR A 698 13.26 6.20 40.80
N ASN A 699 14.20 6.10 39.84
CA ASN A 699 15.05 4.94 39.69
C ASN A 699 16.53 5.27 39.95
N ILE A 700 17.24 4.33 40.57
CA ILE A 700 18.71 4.27 40.66
C ILE A 700 19.12 2.88 40.16
N GLY A 701 19.81 2.83 39.03
CA GLY A 701 20.15 1.56 38.37
C GLY A 701 18.90 0.73 38.08
N ASN A 702 18.82 -0.47 38.65
CA ASN A 702 17.69 -1.38 38.48
C ASN A 702 16.61 -1.26 39.59
N LYS A 703 16.75 -0.30 40.52
CA LYS A 703 15.77 -0.12 41.58
C LYS A 703 14.85 1.05 41.32
N TYR A 704 13.55 0.81 41.27
CA TYR A 704 12.48 1.77 41.03
C TYR A 704 11.70 2.00 42.30
N VAL A 705 11.59 3.25 42.75
CA VAL A 705 10.86 3.65 43.95
C VAL A 705 9.62 4.44 43.56
N CYS A 706 8.45 3.91 43.90
CA CYS A 706 7.16 4.54 43.62
C CYS A 706 6.70 5.31 44.86
N SER A 707 6.24 6.55 44.63
CA SER A 707 5.78 7.44 45.71
C SER A 707 4.58 8.25 45.28
N TYR A 708 3.79 8.72 46.22
CA TYR A 708 2.63 9.61 45.99
C TYR A 708 2.66 10.80 46.95
N SER A 709 1.92 11.87 46.60
CA SER A 709 1.82 13.09 47.41
C SER A 709 0.49 13.82 47.16
N ASN A 710 0.01 14.53 48.17
CA ASN A 710 -1.16 15.40 48.04
C ASN A 710 -0.81 16.85 47.62
N ASN A 711 0.45 17.26 47.77
CA ASN A 711 0.88 18.65 47.56
C ASN A 711 2.13 18.78 46.67
N GLY A 712 2.73 17.66 46.23
CA GLY A 712 3.94 17.64 45.40
C GLY A 712 5.27 17.91 46.10
N TYR A 713 5.24 18.15 47.42
CA TYR A 713 6.43 18.43 48.26
C TYR A 713 6.68 17.33 49.28
N ASP A 714 5.64 16.87 49.97
CA ASP A 714 5.72 15.82 51.00
C ASP A 714 5.40 14.46 50.36
N TRP A 715 6.43 13.66 50.18
CA TRP A 715 6.31 12.39 49.43
C TRP A 715 6.24 11.19 50.37
N THR A 716 5.24 10.37 50.20
CA THR A 716 5.12 9.07 50.87
C THR A 716 5.54 7.96 49.92
N LYS A 717 6.54 7.18 50.32
CA LYS A 717 6.91 5.99 49.57
C LYS A 717 5.80 4.96 49.67
N MET A 718 5.35 4.43 48.51
CA MET A 718 4.37 3.35 48.44
C MET A 718 5.07 1.99 48.46
N ASP A 719 5.97 1.75 47.50
CA ASP A 719 6.82 0.55 47.48
C ASP A 719 8.03 0.76 46.55
N SER A 720 8.88 -0.29 46.42
CA SER A 720 9.99 -0.28 45.47
C SER A 720 10.21 -1.64 44.83
N VAL A 721 10.58 -1.65 43.57
CA VAL A 721 10.81 -2.86 42.77
C VAL A 721 12.21 -2.84 42.19
N THR A 722 12.90 -3.99 42.23
CA THR A 722 14.19 -4.15 41.55
C THR A 722 13.99 -5.04 40.32
N MET A 723 14.22 -4.48 39.14
CA MET A 723 14.10 -5.22 37.88
C MET A 723 15.00 -4.63 36.80
N ALA A 724 15.52 -5.47 35.93
CA ALA A 724 16.33 -5.03 34.80
C ALA A 724 15.41 -4.57 33.62
N MET A 725 15.62 -3.34 33.13
CA MET A 725 14.90 -2.78 32.01
C MET A 725 15.76 -2.69 30.71
N GLY A 726 16.91 -3.38 30.69
CA GLY A 726 17.86 -3.28 29.58
C GLY A 726 18.58 -1.93 29.51
N THR A 727 19.23 -1.65 28.41
CA THR A 727 19.88 -0.36 28.11
C THR A 727 18.88 0.59 27.45
N ASN A 728 18.77 1.82 28.00
CA ASN A 728 17.90 2.86 27.46
C ASN A 728 16.39 2.50 27.43
N PRO A 729 15.74 2.19 28.57
CA PRO A 729 14.29 2.01 28.62
C PRO A 729 13.56 3.32 28.33
N TYR A 730 12.24 3.26 28.26
CA TYR A 730 11.37 4.42 28.08
C TYR A 730 10.72 4.81 29.41
N VAL A 731 10.53 6.11 29.62
CA VAL A 731 9.81 6.67 30.76
C VAL A 731 8.74 7.64 30.26
N GLY A 732 7.55 7.60 30.84
CA GLY A 732 6.50 8.49 30.39
C GLY A 732 5.18 8.37 31.14
N ILE A 733 4.15 9.01 30.54
CA ILE A 733 2.78 9.03 31.03
C ILE A 733 1.98 8.00 30.22
N ALA A 734 1.34 7.07 30.91
CA ALA A 734 0.52 6.03 30.32
C ALA A 734 -0.95 6.25 30.65
N TYR A 735 -1.83 6.18 29.65
CA TYR A 735 -3.28 6.28 29.83
C TYR A 735 -4.04 5.21 29.04
N THR A 736 -4.92 4.47 29.70
CA THR A 736 -5.87 3.52 29.10
C THR A 736 -7.27 3.72 29.67
N THR A 737 -8.27 3.61 28.83
CA THR A 737 -9.69 3.66 29.24
C THR A 737 -10.18 2.39 29.91
N HIS A 738 -9.44 1.29 29.84
CA HIS A 738 -9.90 -0.06 30.22
C HIS A 738 -11.25 -0.42 29.56
N ASN A 739 -11.46 0.14 28.38
CA ASN A 739 -12.61 -0.11 27.51
C ASN A 739 -12.26 0.34 26.08
N ASN A 740 -11.84 -0.60 25.26
CA ASN A 740 -11.38 -0.30 23.91
C ASN A 740 -12.48 0.30 22.99
N SER A 741 -13.75 0.21 23.39
CA SER A 741 -14.86 0.79 22.61
C SER A 741 -15.15 2.27 22.94
N VAL A 742 -14.40 2.91 23.85
CA VAL A 742 -14.64 4.27 24.32
C VAL A 742 -13.35 5.08 24.32
N LEU A 743 -13.40 6.23 23.64
CA LEU A 743 -12.33 7.24 23.76
C LEU A 743 -12.56 8.01 25.05
N GLY A 744 -11.56 8.00 25.93
CA GLY A 744 -11.55 8.73 27.19
C GLY A 744 -10.47 9.81 27.23
N THR A 745 -10.48 10.64 28.27
CA THR A 745 -9.52 11.73 28.45
C THR A 745 -8.94 11.68 29.86
N ALA A 746 -7.63 11.88 29.99
CA ALA A 746 -6.94 12.19 31.23
C ALA A 746 -6.21 13.53 31.11
N VAL A 747 -6.23 14.31 32.20
CA VAL A 747 -5.50 15.58 32.29
C VAL A 747 -4.37 15.42 33.28
N VAL A 748 -3.16 15.73 32.85
CA VAL A 748 -1.92 15.62 33.64
C VAL A 748 -1.17 16.95 33.55
N ASP A 749 -0.77 17.46 34.68
CA ASP A 749 0.05 18.66 34.78
C ASP A 749 1.26 18.48 35.69
N ASN A 750 2.07 19.54 35.86
CA ASN A 750 3.29 19.52 36.66
C ASN A 750 4.22 18.36 36.30
N VAL A 751 4.33 18.08 35.01
CA VAL A 751 5.18 17.02 34.45
C VAL A 751 6.64 17.45 34.56
N ALA A 752 7.41 16.80 35.43
CA ALA A 752 8.82 17.09 35.65
C ALA A 752 9.65 15.81 35.53
N LEU A 753 10.41 15.72 34.45
CA LEU A 753 11.38 14.63 34.21
C LEU A 753 12.78 15.12 34.51
N LYS A 754 13.46 14.45 35.45
CA LYS A 754 14.86 14.66 35.79
C LYS A 754 15.65 13.40 35.50
N MET A 755 16.74 13.53 34.79
CA MET A 755 17.70 12.46 34.53
C MET A 755 19.03 12.87 35.15
N ASN A 756 19.27 12.40 36.41
CA ASN A 756 20.47 12.72 37.19
C ASN A 756 21.57 11.68 36.89
N GLY A 757 22.78 12.14 36.80
CA GLY A 757 23.94 11.26 36.58
C GLY A 757 24.61 11.49 35.24
N VAL A 758 25.58 12.39 35.27
CA VAL A 758 26.53 12.74 34.22
C VAL A 758 25.98 13.61 33.12
N LEU A 759 26.42 14.83 33.15
CA LEU A 759 26.35 15.90 32.13
C LEU A 759 25.15 16.83 32.23
N SER A 760 25.48 18.06 32.40
CA SER A 760 24.54 19.11 32.78
C SER A 760 24.47 20.21 31.76
N VAL A 761 24.17 19.86 30.53
CA VAL A 761 23.65 20.85 29.59
C VAL A 761 22.14 20.61 29.47
N ASN A 762 21.39 21.63 29.89
CA ASN A 762 19.94 21.64 29.64
C ASN A 762 19.67 22.10 28.22
N LEU A 763 19.71 21.18 27.27
CA LEU A 763 19.38 21.44 25.87
C LEU A 763 17.88 21.71 25.73
N VAL A 764 17.51 22.91 25.29
CA VAL A 764 16.12 23.35 25.16
C VAL A 764 15.53 22.91 23.85
N ASN A 765 16.32 23.01 22.77
CA ASN A 765 15.91 22.67 21.41
C ASN A 765 17.13 22.25 20.59
N PHE A 766 16.90 21.44 19.59
CA PHE A 766 17.83 21.16 18.51
C PHE A 766 17.04 20.96 17.21
N PHE A 767 17.26 21.78 16.22
CA PHE A 767 16.57 21.70 14.94
C PHE A 767 17.51 21.99 13.77
N GLY A 768 17.15 21.46 12.59
CA GLY A 768 17.88 21.65 11.35
C GLY A 768 16.98 22.18 10.25
N LYS A 769 17.53 23.05 9.40
CA LYS A 769 16.84 23.58 8.23
C LYS A 769 17.71 23.40 6.99
N ASN A 770 17.10 22.89 5.93
CA ASN A 770 17.71 22.88 4.59
C ASN A 770 17.77 24.32 4.04
N ILE A 771 18.96 24.75 3.63
CA ILE A 771 19.21 26.06 3.01
C ILE A 771 19.45 25.86 1.52
N ASN A 772 18.38 26.05 0.72
CA ASN A 772 18.39 26.03 -0.75
C ASN A 772 19.07 24.78 -1.35
N ASP A 773 18.84 23.61 -0.76
CA ASP A 773 19.46 22.33 -1.11
C ASP A 773 21.00 22.38 -1.21
N LYS A 774 21.67 23.23 -0.39
CA LYS A 774 23.12 23.38 -0.41
C LYS A 774 23.79 23.09 0.91
N SER A 775 23.13 23.44 2.01
CA SER A 775 23.67 23.26 3.36
C SER A 775 22.58 23.05 4.39
N ALA A 776 22.91 22.38 5.49
CA ALA A 776 22.04 22.28 6.66
C ALA A 776 22.45 23.33 7.69
N LEU A 777 21.55 24.23 8.02
CA LEU A 777 21.71 25.10 9.17
C LEU A 777 21.10 24.41 10.40
N LEU A 778 21.96 24.06 11.35
CA LEU A 778 21.59 23.45 12.62
C LEU A 778 21.64 24.53 13.72
N LYS A 779 20.62 24.54 14.57
CA LYS A 779 20.54 25.46 15.70
C LYS A 779 20.10 24.73 16.94
N TRP A 780 20.67 25.13 18.10
CA TRP A 780 20.25 24.63 19.40
C TRP A 780 20.45 25.71 20.46
N ALA A 781 19.75 25.53 21.57
CA ALA A 781 19.86 26.41 22.71
C ALA A 781 19.99 25.61 24.00
N THR A 782 20.71 26.17 24.96
CA THR A 782 20.85 25.65 26.33
C THR A 782 20.28 26.63 27.33
N THR A 783 19.77 26.17 28.48
CA THR A 783 19.34 27.02 29.60
C THR A 783 20.33 27.01 30.78
N GLY A 784 21.37 26.23 30.66
CA GLY A 784 22.48 26.13 31.62
C GLY A 784 23.42 25.05 31.17
N GLU A 785 24.68 25.18 31.48
CA GLU A 785 25.73 24.23 31.16
C GLU A 785 26.61 24.03 32.41
N THR A 786 27.18 22.85 32.57
CA THR A 786 28.15 22.55 33.60
C THR A 786 29.31 21.79 32.99
N SER A 787 30.52 22.35 33.08
CA SER A 787 31.76 21.78 32.55
C SER A 787 31.71 21.41 31.06
N ASN A 788 30.83 22.01 30.28
CA ASN A 788 30.68 21.74 28.84
C ASN A 788 31.88 22.32 28.07
N ASP A 789 32.74 21.45 27.54
CA ASP A 789 33.85 21.86 26.68
C ASP A 789 33.39 22.21 25.26
N HIS A 790 32.66 21.30 24.61
CA HIS A 790 32.19 21.50 23.24
C HIS A 790 31.03 20.59 22.84
N PHE A 791 30.39 20.94 21.72
CA PHE A 791 29.45 20.10 21.00
C PHE A 791 30.10 19.59 19.71
N ASP A 792 30.23 18.29 19.53
CA ASP A 792 30.46 17.69 18.24
C ASP A 792 29.15 17.55 17.50
N VAL A 793 29.01 18.22 16.38
CA VAL A 793 27.88 18.05 15.48
C VAL A 793 28.15 16.83 14.63
N GLN A 794 27.34 15.79 14.79
CA GLN A 794 27.51 14.53 14.09
C GLN A 794 26.42 14.34 13.04
N ARG A 795 26.78 13.75 11.89
CA ARG A 795 25.87 13.44 10.77
C ARG A 795 25.95 11.96 10.40
N SER A 796 24.82 11.41 9.97
CA SER A 796 24.68 10.08 9.36
C SER A 796 23.73 10.13 8.16
N GLY A 797 23.96 9.30 7.15
CA GLY A 797 23.03 9.04 6.05
C GLY A 797 22.06 7.89 6.32
N SER A 798 22.34 7.04 7.32
CA SER A 798 21.61 5.80 7.60
C SER A 798 20.94 5.76 8.98
N ASN A 799 21.08 6.83 9.79
CA ASN A 799 20.66 6.91 11.20
C ASN A 799 21.42 5.95 12.15
N THR A 800 22.47 5.29 11.69
CA THR A 800 23.29 4.36 12.47
C THR A 800 24.75 4.81 12.60
N ASP A 801 25.40 5.12 11.51
CA ASP A 801 26.83 5.40 11.46
C ASP A 801 27.09 6.91 11.43
N PHE A 802 27.23 7.51 12.61
CA PHE A 802 27.46 8.94 12.77
C PHE A 802 28.94 9.31 12.69
N THR A 803 29.24 10.36 11.91
CA THR A 803 30.57 10.97 11.79
C THR A 803 30.49 12.44 12.18
N THR A 804 31.54 12.97 12.82
CA THR A 804 31.59 14.39 13.23
C THR A 804 31.72 15.28 11.98
N ALA A 805 30.71 16.12 11.75
CA ALA A 805 30.67 17.11 10.69
C ALA A 805 31.40 18.42 11.10
N GLY A 806 31.47 18.70 12.40
CA GLY A 806 32.18 19.82 12.96
C GLY A 806 31.98 19.95 14.46
N THR A 807 32.68 20.89 15.08
CA THR A 807 32.68 21.10 16.53
C THR A 807 32.35 22.58 16.85
N VAL A 808 31.56 22.81 17.90
CA VAL A 808 31.18 24.14 18.39
C VAL A 808 31.54 24.22 19.88
N LYS A 809 32.31 25.23 20.26
CA LYS A 809 32.78 25.41 21.64
C LYS A 809 31.60 25.64 22.60
N GLY A 810 31.60 24.96 23.75
CA GLY A 810 30.68 25.18 24.84
C GLY A 810 31.04 26.41 25.71
N ASN A 811 30.17 26.75 26.64
CA ASN A 811 30.37 27.88 27.57
C ASN A 811 30.81 27.46 28.97
N GLY A 812 31.36 26.25 29.13
CA GLY A 812 31.87 25.74 30.40
C GLY A 812 30.75 25.54 31.45
N THR A 813 30.85 26.21 32.58
CA THR A 813 29.81 26.18 33.62
C THR A 813 29.07 27.50 33.67
N THR A 814 27.78 27.52 33.33
CA THR A 814 26.92 28.71 33.29
C THR A 814 25.46 28.36 33.60
N SER A 815 24.76 29.25 34.28
CA SER A 815 23.31 29.15 34.48
C SER A 815 22.52 30.03 33.53
N GLN A 816 23.18 30.66 32.55
CA GLN A 816 22.54 31.47 31.53
C GLN A 816 22.21 30.65 30.28
N SER A 817 21.18 31.11 29.56
CA SER A 817 20.82 30.52 28.27
C SER A 817 21.81 30.92 27.19
N HIS A 818 22.19 30.01 26.33
CA HIS A 818 23.07 30.23 25.19
C HIS A 818 22.49 29.63 23.91
N ASP A 819 22.58 30.41 22.81
CA ASP A 819 22.18 29.99 21.49
C ASP A 819 23.39 29.59 20.65
N TYR A 820 23.29 28.46 19.98
CA TYR A 820 24.35 27.94 19.13
C TYR A 820 23.85 27.69 17.72
N ASN A 821 24.76 27.72 16.77
CA ASN A 821 24.47 27.32 15.40
C ASN A 821 25.69 26.67 14.74
N PHE A 822 25.40 25.79 13.78
CA PHE A 822 26.40 25.17 12.94
C PHE A 822 25.85 25.02 11.53
N THR A 823 26.66 25.28 10.52
CA THR A 823 26.27 25.06 9.12
C THR A 823 27.08 23.92 8.55
N ASP A 824 26.40 22.78 8.28
CA ASP A 824 26.96 21.72 7.47
C ASP A 824 26.84 22.08 6.00
N ASN A 825 27.99 22.34 5.37
CA ASN A 825 28.07 22.72 3.96
C ASN A 825 28.12 21.50 3.02
N PHE A 826 28.08 20.29 3.56
CA PHE A 826 28.29 19.05 2.81
C PHE A 826 27.30 17.95 3.18
N PRO A 827 25.99 18.25 3.33
CA PRO A 827 25.01 17.18 3.56
C PRO A 827 25.00 16.21 2.38
N GLY A 828 24.59 14.96 2.61
CA GLY A 828 24.35 13.98 1.54
C GLY A 828 23.03 14.24 0.81
N ASP A 829 22.80 13.57 -0.31
CA ASP A 829 21.45 13.53 -0.91
C ASP A 829 20.51 12.68 -0.07
N GLY A 830 19.19 12.99 -0.12
CA GLY A 830 18.20 12.33 0.71
C GLY A 830 18.19 12.80 2.16
N ASN A 831 17.84 11.92 3.07
CA ASN A 831 17.76 12.22 4.49
C ASN A 831 19.16 12.24 5.12
N ASN A 832 19.48 13.34 5.80
CA ASN A 832 20.66 13.47 6.64
C ASN A 832 20.21 13.54 8.10
N TYR A 833 20.68 12.64 8.91
CA TYR A 833 20.39 12.58 10.33
C TYR A 833 21.50 13.28 11.10
N TYR A 834 21.13 14.16 12.03
CA TYR A 834 22.07 14.91 12.84
C TYR A 834 21.81 14.69 14.32
N ARG A 835 22.89 14.65 15.10
CA ARG A 835 22.85 14.71 16.56
C ARG A 835 24.01 15.55 17.07
N LEU A 836 23.86 16.06 18.27
CA LEU A 836 24.96 16.68 19.02
C LEU A 836 25.58 15.63 19.93
N ARG A 837 26.90 15.59 20.01
CA ARG A 837 27.63 14.92 21.07
C ARG A 837 28.22 16.04 21.94
N GLU A 838 27.59 16.35 23.05
CA GLU A 838 28.11 17.23 24.04
C GLU A 838 29.26 16.55 24.74
N VAL A 839 30.37 17.26 24.96
CA VAL A 839 31.59 16.75 25.57
C VAL A 839 32.00 17.69 26.70
N ASP A 840 32.18 17.12 27.90
CA ASP A 840 32.67 17.84 29.07
C ASP A 840 34.18 18.00 29.05
N GLU A 841 34.69 18.92 29.89
CA GLU A 841 36.12 19.18 30.10
C GLU A 841 36.90 17.92 30.56
N ASP A 842 36.23 16.93 31.16
CA ASP A 842 36.83 15.64 31.56
C ASP A 842 36.68 14.54 30.50
N GLY A 843 36.14 14.87 29.30
CA GLY A 843 35.99 13.99 28.15
C GLY A 843 34.77 13.07 28.21
N ARG A 844 33.94 13.14 29.23
CA ARG A 844 32.62 12.50 29.25
C ARG A 844 31.73 13.16 28.21
N TYR A 845 30.72 12.43 27.71
CA TYR A 845 29.83 13.00 26.68
C TYR A 845 28.41 12.45 26.75
N LEU A 846 27.48 13.27 26.22
CA LEU A 846 26.08 12.86 25.96
C LEU A 846 25.69 13.13 24.51
N TYR A 847 24.62 12.45 24.06
CA TYR A 847 24.02 12.70 22.76
C TYR A 847 22.66 13.39 22.89
N SER A 848 22.41 14.38 22.01
CA SER A 848 21.09 14.95 21.81
C SER A 848 20.16 13.95 21.12
N PRO A 849 18.84 14.22 21.08
CA PRO A 849 17.93 13.61 20.12
C PRO A 849 18.44 13.76 18.68
N ILE A 850 18.08 12.77 17.85
CA ILE A 850 18.42 12.79 16.41
C ILE A 850 17.35 13.57 15.66
N ILE A 851 17.78 14.49 14.79
CA ILE A 851 16.91 15.21 13.86
C ILE A 851 17.23 14.82 12.43
N SER A 852 16.30 15.00 11.50
CA SER A 852 16.55 14.75 10.07
C SER A 852 16.34 16.01 9.24
N VAL A 853 17.20 16.19 8.21
CA VAL A 853 17.08 17.26 7.22
C VAL A 853 17.23 16.64 5.85
N ARG A 854 16.24 16.81 4.98
CA ARG A 854 16.23 16.23 3.64
C ARG A 854 16.74 17.19 2.59
N PHE A 855 17.50 16.66 1.63
CA PHE A 855 18.05 17.36 0.48
C PHE A 855 17.72 16.60 -0.80
N ASN A 856 17.51 17.37 -1.89
CA ASN A 856 17.32 16.82 -3.23
C ASN A 856 18.33 17.55 -4.14
N PHE A 857 19.41 16.86 -4.49
CA PHE A 857 20.44 17.45 -5.31
C PHE A 857 20.30 17.11 -6.79
N GLU A 858 20.74 18.03 -7.67
CA GLU A 858 20.94 17.71 -9.08
C GLU A 858 22.12 16.74 -9.25
N LYS A 859 22.14 16.00 -10.36
CA LYS A 859 23.03 14.86 -10.60
C LYS A 859 24.52 15.15 -10.40
N ILE A 860 25.03 16.35 -10.78
CA ILE A 860 26.36 16.87 -10.42
C ILE A 860 26.23 18.36 -10.12
N GLU A 861 26.69 18.77 -8.95
CA GLU A 861 26.71 20.17 -8.51
C GLU A 861 28.14 20.66 -8.30
N ILE A 862 28.44 21.90 -8.72
CA ILE A 862 29.75 22.51 -8.64
C ILE A 862 29.67 23.85 -7.88
N TYR A 863 30.41 23.97 -6.79
CA TYR A 863 30.40 25.17 -5.96
C TYR A 863 31.73 25.36 -5.20
N PRO A 864 32.03 26.59 -4.72
CA PRO A 864 31.32 27.83 -4.96
C PRO A 864 31.51 28.31 -6.40
N ASN A 865 30.55 29.08 -6.88
CA ASN A 865 30.70 29.79 -8.15
C ASN A 865 30.17 31.23 -7.95
N PRO A 866 30.97 32.29 -7.90
CA PRO A 866 32.42 32.39 -8.26
C PRO A 866 33.39 31.62 -7.37
N VAL A 867 34.46 31.15 -7.98
CA VAL A 867 35.55 30.36 -7.38
C VAL A 867 36.72 31.22 -7.00
N LYS A 868 37.28 31.05 -5.80
CA LYS A 868 38.58 31.65 -5.44
C LYS A 868 39.74 30.72 -5.70
N ASP A 869 39.87 29.66 -4.91
CA ASP A 869 41.02 28.74 -4.94
C ASP A 869 40.65 27.26 -4.98
N LYS A 870 39.43 26.93 -4.58
CA LYS A 870 38.91 25.55 -4.50
C LYS A 870 37.52 25.43 -5.07
N ILE A 871 37.22 24.29 -5.71
CA ILE A 871 35.94 23.88 -6.17
C ILE A 871 35.57 22.56 -5.50
N TYR A 872 34.33 22.45 -5.09
CA TYR A 872 33.70 21.18 -4.66
C TYR A 872 32.77 20.69 -5.75
N ILE A 873 32.93 19.42 -6.10
CA ILE A 873 32.12 18.74 -7.09
C ILE A 873 31.32 17.66 -6.34
N ARG A 874 30.01 17.78 -6.28
CA ARG A 874 29.09 16.84 -5.62
C ARG A 874 28.38 15.98 -6.66
N ASN A 875 28.19 14.70 -6.36
CA ASN A 875 27.39 13.78 -7.16
C ASN A 875 26.42 12.99 -6.30
N ASN A 876 25.13 13.01 -6.66
CA ASN A 876 24.03 12.38 -5.92
C ASN A 876 24.10 10.84 -5.93
N GLU A 877 24.72 10.22 -6.93
CA GLU A 877 24.81 8.76 -7.06
C GLU A 877 26.09 8.17 -6.45
N ASN A 878 26.82 8.89 -5.63
CA ASN A 878 28.18 8.58 -5.16
C ASN A 878 29.15 8.26 -6.32
N PHE A 879 30.30 8.87 -6.33
CA PHE A 879 31.35 8.46 -7.27
C PHE A 879 31.69 6.99 -6.98
N SER A 880 31.35 6.07 -7.88
CA SER A 880 31.49 4.61 -7.70
C SER A 880 32.87 4.26 -7.14
N LYS A 881 32.95 3.43 -6.09
CA LYS A 881 34.22 2.98 -5.50
C LYS A 881 35.13 2.38 -6.58
N ASN A 882 36.45 2.73 -6.53
CA ASN A 882 37.50 2.23 -7.41
C ASN A 882 37.37 2.59 -8.90
N LYS A 883 36.73 3.72 -9.24
CA LYS A 883 36.71 4.22 -10.62
C LYS A 883 37.42 5.58 -10.73
N ASN A 884 38.17 5.76 -11.78
CA ASN A 884 38.89 7.00 -12.06
C ASN A 884 37.97 8.06 -12.66
N LEU A 885 37.95 9.25 -12.05
CA LEU A 885 37.29 10.44 -12.55
C LEU A 885 38.32 11.41 -13.10
N ILE A 886 38.02 12.04 -14.21
CA ILE A 886 38.91 13.05 -14.80
C ILE A 886 38.25 14.41 -14.77
N VAL A 887 38.82 15.37 -14.06
CA VAL A 887 38.38 16.77 -14.05
C VAL A 887 39.31 17.60 -14.93
N ARG A 888 38.75 18.35 -15.87
CA ARG A 888 39.43 19.27 -16.74
C ARG A 888 38.86 20.67 -16.61
N LEU A 889 39.71 21.67 -16.62
CA LEU A 889 39.37 23.07 -16.74
C LEU A 889 39.73 23.55 -18.13
N LEU A 890 38.77 24.06 -18.87
CA LEU A 890 38.95 24.53 -20.24
C LEU A 890 38.66 26.04 -20.32
N ASP A 891 39.37 26.73 -21.19
CA ASP A 891 38.99 28.09 -21.62
C ASP A 891 37.85 28.04 -22.66
N TYR A 892 37.38 29.21 -23.08
CA TYR A 892 36.31 29.29 -24.05
C TYR A 892 36.67 28.78 -25.46
N SER A 893 37.95 28.61 -25.77
CA SER A 893 38.42 28.01 -27.03
C SER A 893 38.44 26.48 -26.97
N GLY A 894 38.14 25.90 -25.81
CA GLY A 894 38.21 24.44 -25.57
C GLY A 894 39.59 23.93 -25.18
N LYS A 895 40.57 24.84 -25.00
CA LYS A 895 41.92 24.47 -24.57
C LYS A 895 41.93 24.05 -23.12
N VAL A 896 42.49 22.88 -22.82
CA VAL A 896 42.64 22.38 -21.46
C VAL A 896 43.73 23.13 -20.74
N LEU A 897 43.37 23.89 -19.69
CA LEU A 897 44.30 24.65 -18.85
C LEU A 897 44.75 23.87 -17.61
N TYR A 898 43.92 22.92 -17.17
CA TYR A 898 44.18 22.05 -16.03
C TYR A 898 43.48 20.71 -16.23
N LYS A 899 44.13 19.63 -15.79
CA LYS A 899 43.62 18.28 -15.81
C LYS A 899 44.10 17.55 -14.56
N GLN A 900 43.20 16.93 -13.84
CA GLN A 900 43.50 16.06 -12.70
C GLN A 900 42.64 14.83 -12.73
N GLN A 901 43.21 13.69 -12.36
CA GLN A 901 42.54 12.42 -12.19
C GLN A 901 42.34 12.18 -10.68
N PHE A 902 41.17 11.69 -10.31
CA PHE A 902 40.81 11.37 -8.94
C PHE A 902 40.43 9.90 -8.88
N GLU A 903 40.92 9.18 -7.90
CA GLU A 903 40.38 7.87 -7.53
C GLU A 903 39.21 8.09 -6.60
N SER A 904 38.01 7.60 -6.99
CA SER A 904 36.86 7.71 -6.17
C SER A 904 36.85 6.62 -5.08
N ASN A 905 36.92 7.04 -3.84
CA ASN A 905 36.84 6.16 -2.66
C ASN A 905 35.39 6.00 -2.16
N GLY A 906 34.38 6.18 -3.05
CA GLY A 906 32.98 6.15 -2.68
C GLY A 906 32.50 7.41 -1.94
N VAL A 907 33.22 8.52 -2.12
CA VAL A 907 32.81 9.84 -1.59
C VAL A 907 31.84 10.53 -2.53
N ASN A 908 30.89 11.28 -1.99
CA ASN A 908 29.92 12.06 -2.76
C ASN A 908 30.41 13.48 -3.10
N ILE A 909 31.58 13.90 -2.60
CA ILE A 909 32.16 15.21 -2.84
C ILE A 909 33.65 15.09 -3.17
N LEU A 910 34.07 15.67 -4.31
CA LEU A 910 35.45 15.85 -4.68
C LEU A 910 35.90 17.29 -4.50
N THR A 911 37.11 17.49 -3.98
CA THR A 911 37.73 18.81 -3.85
C THR A 911 38.78 19.01 -4.93
N VAL A 912 38.64 20.02 -5.78
CA VAL A 912 39.56 20.41 -6.83
C VAL A 912 40.18 21.74 -6.47
N LYS A 913 41.49 21.77 -6.33
CA LYS A 913 42.25 23.00 -6.11
C LYS A 913 42.60 23.66 -7.45
N ILE A 914 42.19 24.90 -7.68
CA ILE A 914 42.46 25.66 -8.88
C ILE A 914 43.89 26.20 -8.83
N PRO A 915 44.79 25.91 -9.79
CA PRO A 915 46.14 26.40 -9.80
C PRO A 915 46.23 27.93 -9.81
N GLY A 916 47.13 28.49 -9.04
CA GLY A 916 47.32 29.95 -8.88
C GLY A 916 47.64 30.71 -10.17
N LYS A 917 48.13 30.00 -11.20
CA LYS A 917 48.44 30.56 -12.52
C LYS A 917 47.23 30.75 -13.45
N ILE A 918 46.03 30.28 -13.06
CA ILE A 918 44.80 30.51 -13.81
C ILE A 918 44.27 31.91 -13.44
N SER A 919 44.09 32.78 -14.40
CA SER A 919 43.64 34.16 -14.20
C SER A 919 42.15 34.22 -13.89
N ASN A 920 41.68 35.39 -13.38
CA ASN A 920 40.27 35.64 -13.21
C ASN A 920 39.53 35.58 -14.55
N GLY A 921 38.38 34.99 -14.61
CA GLY A 921 37.63 34.81 -15.86
C GLY A 921 36.60 33.68 -15.80
N ILE A 922 35.98 33.46 -16.95
CA ILE A 922 34.96 32.41 -17.13
C ILE A 922 35.60 31.20 -17.80
N TYR A 923 35.35 30.03 -17.27
CA TYR A 923 35.88 28.74 -17.70
C TYR A 923 34.84 27.66 -17.74
N ILE A 924 35.11 26.55 -18.43
CA ILE A 924 34.28 25.35 -18.41
C ILE A 924 35.02 24.29 -17.58
N LEU A 925 34.40 23.88 -16.49
CA LEU A 925 34.83 22.71 -15.72
C LEU A 925 34.11 21.47 -16.25
N MET A 926 34.90 20.54 -16.82
CA MET A 926 34.38 19.29 -17.36
C MET A 926 34.75 18.11 -16.45
N VAL A 927 33.76 17.37 -16.02
CA VAL A 927 33.90 16.12 -15.27
C VAL A 927 33.62 14.96 -16.21
N THR A 928 34.55 14.03 -16.33
CA THR A 928 34.40 12.80 -17.10
C THR A 928 34.36 11.63 -16.14
N ASN A 929 33.28 10.88 -16.15
CA ASN A 929 33.08 9.67 -15.35
C ASN A 929 33.85 8.47 -15.92
N ALA A 930 33.97 7.40 -15.15
CA ALA A 930 34.69 6.19 -15.57
C ALA A 930 34.01 5.43 -16.74
N ASP A 931 32.73 5.65 -16.98
CA ASP A 931 31.98 5.15 -18.13
C ASP A 931 32.17 5.99 -19.41
N GLY A 932 32.97 7.07 -19.32
CA GLY A 932 33.20 8.00 -20.43
C GLY A 932 32.17 9.12 -20.55
N SER A 933 31.07 9.11 -19.76
CA SER A 933 30.09 10.20 -19.75
C SER A 933 30.75 11.50 -19.27
N GLN A 934 30.37 12.63 -19.87
CA GLN A 934 30.96 13.94 -19.59
C GLN A 934 29.86 14.94 -19.22
N GLN A 935 30.12 15.72 -18.17
CA GLN A 935 29.29 16.88 -17.80
C GLN A 935 30.15 18.14 -17.68
N GLY A 936 29.78 19.20 -18.40
CA GLY A 936 30.43 20.48 -18.40
C GLY A 936 29.62 21.55 -17.69
N ASN A 937 30.23 22.29 -16.77
CA ASN A 937 29.61 23.39 -16.04
C ASN A 937 30.45 24.66 -16.21
N LYS A 938 29.75 25.78 -16.44
CA LYS A 938 30.38 27.12 -16.51
C LYS A 938 30.71 27.59 -15.10
N ILE A 939 31.95 27.93 -14.86
CA ILE A 939 32.43 28.48 -13.59
C ILE A 939 33.08 29.85 -13.81
N PHE A 940 32.99 30.71 -12.80
CA PHE A 940 33.65 32.02 -12.78
C PHE A 940 34.73 32.04 -11.70
N ILE A 941 36.00 32.21 -12.11
CA ILE A 941 37.13 32.35 -11.18
C ILE A 941 37.32 33.83 -10.89
N ASN A 942 37.24 34.17 -9.60
CA ASN A 942 37.41 35.54 -9.09
C ASN A 942 38.19 35.45 -7.77
N ARG A 943 39.48 35.76 -7.82
CA ARG A 943 40.39 35.69 -6.69
C ARG A 943 40.57 37.04 -6.03
#